data_aaf95d486df3a29abbfc6fcab53bd51a
#
_entry.id   aaf95d486df3a29abbfc6fcab53bd51a
#
_cell.length_a   1.000
_cell.length_b   1.000
_cell.length_c   1.000
_cell.angle_alpha   90.00
_cell.angle_beta   90.00
_cell.angle_gamma   90.00
#
_symmetry.space_group_name_H-M   'P 1'
#
loop_
_entity.id
_entity.type
_entity.pdbx_description
1 polymer ?
#
loop_
_entity_poly.entity_id
_entity_poly.type
_entity_poly.pdbx_seq_one_letter_code
_entity_poly.pdbx_strand_id
1 'polypeptide(L)'
;MTILSGKPWPLGATPRDGGVNIAVFSAHAERVRLCLFDDDTASTCTHELELPERNGNIWHGFVPGIGIGQLYGFRVDGPYEPLRGHRFNPHKLLLDPYARDIVRKPTWAPELLGYVEGEEDLSFNAADSAGVAALARVAPEHVESELLHGPEIPWEETIIYETHVKGLTMTLPGVPDALRGTYAGLATDAAVDHLVKLGVTSVQLLPVQTKFDEHHLVRQGKVNYWGYNTLGYFAPEPTYAARPEAAAAEFRAMVDRLHAAGLEVIIDVVFNHTAEGNRMGPTLSFRGLDNLSYYVARDDNPRYLHNYTGTGNTLDVRQPVVMRLIADSLRYWAGTLGVDGFRFDLATVMARSGQRVDMDGPFFLLLRQDPILTTRKMIAEPWDLGPEGYRLGAFRSPWREWNGRYRDEVRMFWSGENPSLATLATRLGGSSDLFPTRRPSASINFITAHDGFTLRDLVTYEQKHNHANGEDNRDGHEPNHSRNWGAEGPTDDPNVNARRRAVRRSLMATLLLSQGVPMILGGDEIGRTQGGNNNAYCQDNDVSWYDWAHVDEAFLEQVRALIAFRREHPLVSQRRFLGWAGSAGATWWHASGRPMQETDWHNPHERILGLELRAADGADGLFLAVNPLDHPVVFALPQGAWDVAAPFIDLARVEDGLLHLDGLSVAALVPAD
;
A
#
# COMPACT_ATOMS: atom_id res chain seq x y z
N MET A 1 4.53 40.03 -20.00
CA MET A 1 5.65 39.09 -19.79
C MET A 1 5.95 38.37 -21.10
N THR A 2 7.22 38.02 -21.37
CA THR A 2 7.61 37.40 -22.67
C THR A 2 8.07 35.96 -22.37
N ILE A 3 7.73 35.03 -23.24
CA ILE A 3 8.25 33.66 -23.19
C ILE A 3 9.26 33.48 -24.35
N LEU A 4 10.36 32.84 -24.07
CA LEU A 4 11.45 32.57 -25.01
C LEU A 4 11.51 31.11 -25.40
N SER A 5 12.33 30.77 -26.39
CA SER A 5 12.69 29.39 -26.71
C SER A 5 13.21 28.67 -25.47
N GLY A 6 12.68 27.46 -25.19
CA GLY A 6 13.02 26.65 -24.03
C GLY A 6 13.65 25.33 -24.43
N LYS A 7 13.70 24.40 -23.47
CA LYS A 7 14.17 23.02 -23.68
C LYS A 7 13.01 22.04 -23.47
N PRO A 8 12.91 20.96 -24.29
CA PRO A 8 11.84 19.96 -24.13
C PRO A 8 12.04 19.05 -22.91
N TRP A 9 13.18 19.12 -22.25
CA TRP A 9 13.55 18.31 -21.08
C TRP A 9 14.26 19.10 -20.00
N PRO A 10 14.08 18.72 -18.72
CA PRO A 10 13.08 17.73 -18.22
C PRO A 10 11.65 18.24 -18.35
N LEU A 11 10.66 17.34 -18.24
CA LEU A 11 9.24 17.72 -18.17
C LEU A 11 8.93 18.41 -16.83
N GLY A 12 7.89 19.26 -16.84
CA GLY A 12 7.49 20.09 -15.71
C GLY A 12 8.10 21.47 -15.72
N ALA A 13 8.01 22.17 -14.59
CA ALA A 13 8.61 23.49 -14.37
C ALA A 13 9.98 23.35 -13.69
N THR A 14 11.03 23.73 -14.42
CA THR A 14 12.42 23.58 -13.96
C THR A 14 13.06 24.96 -13.82
N PRO A 15 13.42 25.42 -12.59
CA PRO A 15 14.19 26.63 -12.38
C PRO A 15 15.54 26.57 -13.13
N ARG A 16 15.93 27.71 -13.72
CA ARG A 16 17.21 27.92 -14.40
C ARG A 16 17.68 29.32 -14.11
N ASP A 17 18.94 29.62 -14.43
CA ASP A 17 19.47 30.97 -14.29
C ASP A 17 18.60 31.97 -15.02
N GLY A 18 18.05 32.92 -14.29
CA GLY A 18 17.23 34.00 -14.80
C GLY A 18 15.79 33.71 -15.14
N GLY A 19 15.28 32.48 -14.89
CA GLY A 19 13.88 32.12 -15.17
C GLY A 19 13.51 30.67 -14.91
N VAL A 20 12.44 30.22 -15.55
CA VAL A 20 11.94 28.84 -15.43
C VAL A 20 11.72 28.25 -16.83
N ASN A 21 12.26 27.06 -17.06
CA ASN A 21 11.93 26.27 -18.23
C ASN A 21 10.66 25.45 -17.96
N ILE A 22 9.70 25.55 -18.87
CA ILE A 22 8.43 24.84 -18.82
C ILE A 22 8.38 23.83 -19.96
N ALA A 23 8.05 22.59 -19.66
CA ALA A 23 7.89 21.54 -20.68
C ALA A 23 6.73 20.61 -20.30
N VAL A 24 5.79 20.37 -21.21
CA VAL A 24 4.62 19.51 -21.01
C VAL A 24 4.31 18.70 -22.27
N PHE A 25 3.88 17.46 -22.06
CA PHE A 25 3.52 16.56 -23.17
C PHE A 25 2.05 16.73 -23.56
N SER A 26 1.80 16.89 -24.87
CA SER A 26 0.49 16.68 -25.49
C SER A 26 0.67 16.40 -26.98
N ALA A 27 0.19 15.23 -27.43
CA ALA A 27 0.31 14.80 -28.82
C ALA A 27 -0.73 15.44 -29.76
N HIS A 28 -1.93 15.69 -29.23
CA HIS A 28 -3.09 16.12 -30.03
C HIS A 28 -3.50 17.57 -29.75
N ALA A 29 -2.77 18.27 -28.86
CA ALA A 29 -3.01 19.70 -28.67
C ALA A 29 -2.68 20.51 -29.91
N GLU A 30 -3.45 21.56 -30.16
CA GLU A 30 -3.22 22.58 -31.18
C GLU A 30 -2.43 23.77 -30.62
N ARG A 31 -2.59 24.03 -29.30
CA ARG A 31 -1.91 25.09 -28.57
C ARG A 31 -1.87 24.79 -27.08
N VAL A 32 -0.76 25.10 -26.45
CA VAL A 32 -0.61 24.99 -24.98
C VAL A 32 -0.23 26.35 -24.42
N ARG A 33 -0.93 26.79 -23.37
CA ARG A 33 -0.72 28.06 -22.69
C ARG A 33 -0.38 27.82 -21.23
N LEU A 34 0.68 28.49 -20.78
CA LEU A 34 1.07 28.59 -19.38
C LEU A 34 0.28 29.74 -18.73
N CYS A 35 -0.41 29.44 -17.64
CA CYS A 35 -1.12 30.42 -16.83
C CYS A 35 -0.31 30.67 -15.54
N LEU A 36 0.03 31.92 -15.24
CA LEU A 36 0.73 32.32 -14.02
C LEU A 36 -0.23 33.01 -13.06
N PHE A 37 -0.03 32.81 -11.77
CA PHE A 37 -0.86 33.37 -10.70
C PHE A 37 0.03 34.04 -9.64
N ASP A 38 -0.48 35.09 -9.01
CA ASP A 38 0.24 35.83 -7.97
C ASP A 38 -0.02 35.27 -6.57
N ASP A 39 -1.20 34.66 -6.37
CA ASP A 39 -1.57 34.02 -5.11
C ASP A 39 -2.46 32.77 -5.34
N ASP A 40 -2.58 31.94 -4.33
CA ASP A 40 -3.32 30.67 -4.38
C ASP A 40 -4.86 30.81 -4.28
N THR A 41 -5.34 32.01 -3.97
CA THR A 41 -6.78 32.34 -3.93
C THR A 41 -7.28 32.96 -5.24
N ALA A 42 -6.36 33.29 -6.16
CA ALA A 42 -6.70 33.95 -7.42
C ALA A 42 -7.63 33.07 -8.28
N SER A 43 -8.69 33.69 -8.79
CA SER A 43 -9.64 33.08 -9.70
C SER A 43 -9.32 33.29 -11.18
N THR A 44 -8.33 34.15 -11.48
CA THR A 44 -7.87 34.46 -12.83
C THR A 44 -6.36 34.52 -12.85
N CYS A 45 -5.74 34.08 -13.94
CA CYS A 45 -4.29 34.19 -14.13
C CYS A 45 -3.89 35.63 -14.41
N THR A 46 -2.71 36.05 -13.89
CA THR A 46 -2.12 37.38 -14.17
C THR A 46 -1.45 37.43 -15.53
N HIS A 47 -0.95 36.29 -16.00
CA HIS A 47 -0.36 36.18 -17.34
C HIS A 47 -0.75 34.83 -17.95
N GLU A 48 -1.09 34.87 -19.24
CA GLU A 48 -1.33 33.69 -20.07
C GLU A 48 -0.35 33.73 -21.24
N LEU A 49 0.56 32.75 -21.31
CA LEU A 49 1.69 32.73 -22.23
C LEU A 49 1.63 31.48 -23.08
N GLU A 50 1.57 31.62 -24.40
CA GLU A 50 1.63 30.48 -25.31
C GLU A 50 3.04 29.88 -25.33
N LEU A 51 3.16 28.56 -25.19
CA LEU A 51 4.43 27.85 -25.33
C LEU A 51 4.89 27.91 -26.78
N PRO A 52 6.03 28.54 -27.07
CA PRO A 52 6.40 28.95 -28.47
C PRO A 52 6.94 27.76 -29.27
N GLU A 53 7.35 26.66 -28.62
CA GLU A 53 8.03 25.58 -29.31
C GLU A 53 7.42 24.23 -29.00
N ARG A 54 7.53 23.34 -30.00
CA ARG A 54 7.12 21.94 -29.91
C ARG A 54 8.20 21.04 -30.50
N ASN A 55 8.73 20.14 -29.69
CA ASN A 55 9.66 19.10 -30.13
C ASN A 55 8.98 17.73 -30.01
N GLY A 56 8.61 17.15 -31.15
CA GLY A 56 7.72 15.99 -31.19
C GLY A 56 6.37 16.32 -30.56
N ASN A 57 6.06 15.69 -29.43
CA ASN A 57 4.82 15.93 -28.68
C ASN A 57 5.04 16.71 -27.37
N ILE A 58 6.21 17.34 -27.21
CA ILE A 58 6.53 18.12 -26.00
C ILE A 58 6.49 19.59 -26.36
N TRP A 59 5.59 20.32 -25.70
CA TRP A 59 5.46 21.77 -25.78
C TRP A 59 6.35 22.41 -24.72
N HIS A 60 7.12 23.42 -25.10
CA HIS A 60 8.08 24.01 -24.17
C HIS A 60 8.36 25.49 -24.43
N GLY A 61 8.86 26.16 -23.41
CA GLY A 61 9.29 27.54 -23.44
C GLY A 61 10.09 27.91 -22.19
N PHE A 62 10.83 28.99 -22.25
CA PHE A 62 11.55 29.57 -21.12
C PHE A 62 10.92 30.92 -20.74
N VAL A 63 10.58 31.09 -19.48
CA VAL A 63 9.98 32.31 -18.94
C VAL A 63 10.99 33.03 -18.09
N PRO A 64 11.59 34.11 -18.58
CA PRO A 64 12.54 34.90 -17.82
C PRO A 64 11.82 35.71 -16.72
N GLY A 65 12.53 35.93 -15.61
CA GLY A 65 12.07 36.79 -14.51
C GLY A 65 11.11 36.13 -13.51
N ILE A 66 10.69 34.87 -13.73
CA ILE A 66 9.99 34.06 -12.70
C ILE A 66 10.98 33.08 -12.07
N GLY A 67 10.63 32.50 -10.91
CA GLY A 67 11.51 31.59 -10.19
C GLY A 67 10.76 30.62 -9.29
N ILE A 68 11.50 30.04 -8.35
CA ILE A 68 10.94 29.19 -7.28
C ILE A 68 9.85 29.98 -6.54
N GLY A 69 8.72 29.34 -6.28
CA GLY A 69 7.56 29.96 -5.64
C GLY A 69 6.48 30.46 -6.60
N GLN A 70 6.77 30.62 -7.90
CA GLN A 70 5.77 31.03 -8.90
C GLN A 70 4.65 29.99 -9.01
N LEU A 71 3.40 30.45 -8.92
CA LEU A 71 2.21 29.61 -9.09
C LEU A 71 1.82 29.51 -10.56
N TYR A 72 1.43 28.30 -11.00
CA TYR A 72 1.12 28.07 -12.41
C TYR A 72 0.17 26.90 -12.64
N GLY A 73 -0.38 26.86 -13.86
CA GLY A 73 -1.12 25.76 -14.45
C GLY A 73 -1.14 25.89 -15.97
N PHE A 74 -1.85 25.00 -16.66
CA PHE A 74 -1.94 24.99 -18.12
C PHE A 74 -3.36 25.16 -18.61
N ARG A 75 -3.51 25.75 -19.80
CA ARG A 75 -4.71 25.67 -20.63
C ARG A 75 -4.32 25.11 -21.99
N VAL A 76 -5.14 24.22 -22.51
CA VAL A 76 -4.81 23.51 -23.75
C VAL A 76 -5.98 23.61 -24.74
N ASP A 77 -5.68 24.09 -25.94
CA ASP A 77 -6.59 24.09 -27.06
C ASP A 77 -6.40 22.83 -27.90
N GLY A 78 -7.48 22.26 -28.38
CA GLY A 78 -7.53 21.07 -29.20
C GLY A 78 -8.96 20.63 -29.42
N PRO A 79 -9.19 19.47 -30.08
CA PRO A 79 -10.54 19.01 -30.41
C PRO A 79 -11.30 18.60 -29.14
N TYR A 80 -12.55 19.07 -29.02
CA TYR A 80 -13.54 18.50 -28.09
C TYR A 80 -14.46 17.58 -28.86
N GLU A 81 -14.02 16.35 -29.02
CA GLU A 81 -14.71 15.31 -29.77
C GLU A 81 -14.81 14.02 -28.92
N PRO A 82 -15.64 14.00 -27.86
CA PRO A 82 -15.70 12.88 -26.91
C PRO A 82 -15.98 11.52 -27.56
N LEU A 83 -16.76 11.47 -28.67
CA LEU A 83 -16.99 10.24 -29.42
C LEU A 83 -15.72 9.65 -30.04
N ARG A 84 -14.69 10.48 -30.25
CA ARG A 84 -13.36 10.09 -30.74
C ARG A 84 -12.32 10.04 -29.62
N GLY A 85 -12.74 10.27 -28.36
CA GLY A 85 -11.87 10.24 -27.19
C GLY A 85 -11.13 11.54 -26.90
N HIS A 86 -11.28 12.59 -27.68
CA HIS A 86 -10.66 13.90 -27.45
C HIS A 86 -11.51 14.77 -26.52
N ARG A 87 -10.87 15.36 -25.50
CA ARG A 87 -11.56 16.09 -24.42
C ARG A 87 -10.86 17.41 -24.06
N PHE A 88 -10.21 18.05 -25.03
CA PHE A 88 -9.58 19.34 -24.83
C PHE A 88 -10.63 20.41 -24.53
N ASN A 89 -10.37 21.23 -23.52
CA ASN A 89 -11.25 22.36 -23.19
C ASN A 89 -10.40 23.53 -22.64
N PRO A 90 -10.21 24.61 -23.43
CA PRO A 90 -9.35 25.73 -23.06
C PRO A 90 -9.85 26.54 -21.85
N HIS A 91 -11.09 26.32 -21.41
CA HIS A 91 -11.66 26.93 -20.21
C HIS A 91 -11.27 26.18 -18.92
N LYS A 92 -10.61 25.02 -19.02
CA LYS A 92 -10.16 24.25 -17.87
C LYS A 92 -8.70 24.53 -17.58
N LEU A 93 -8.44 25.00 -16.35
CA LEU A 93 -7.08 25.10 -15.84
C LEU A 93 -6.62 23.70 -15.41
N LEU A 94 -5.47 23.27 -15.92
CA LEU A 94 -4.94 21.92 -15.76
C LEU A 94 -3.69 21.94 -14.87
N LEU A 95 -3.60 21.01 -13.97
CA LEU A 95 -2.41 20.74 -13.16
C LEU A 95 -1.31 20.13 -14.05
N ASP A 96 -0.08 20.54 -13.84
CA ASP A 96 1.09 19.90 -14.41
C ASP A 96 1.25 18.47 -13.85
N PRO A 97 1.30 17.42 -14.69
CA PRO A 97 1.56 16.05 -14.24
C PRO A 97 2.88 15.88 -13.45
N TYR A 98 3.84 16.77 -13.65
CA TYR A 98 5.14 16.81 -12.98
C TYR A 98 5.20 17.79 -11.80
N ALA A 99 4.06 18.31 -11.35
CA ALA A 99 4.01 19.21 -10.19
C ALA A 99 4.55 18.50 -8.93
N ARG A 100 5.62 19.05 -8.35
CA ARG A 100 6.24 18.56 -7.11
C ARG A 100 5.71 19.26 -5.86
N ASP A 101 4.93 20.30 -6.07
CA ASP A 101 4.33 21.12 -5.02
C ASP A 101 2.97 21.63 -5.52
N ILE A 102 1.91 21.26 -4.81
CA ILE A 102 0.51 21.59 -5.12
C ILE A 102 -0.02 22.42 -3.96
N VAL A 103 -0.09 23.73 -4.15
CA VAL A 103 -0.46 24.68 -3.10
C VAL A 103 -1.96 24.84 -2.92
N ARG A 104 -2.72 24.59 -3.98
CA ARG A 104 -4.19 24.59 -3.96
C ARG A 104 -4.69 23.29 -4.56
N LYS A 105 -5.45 22.53 -3.79
CA LYS A 105 -6.19 21.37 -4.28
C LYS A 105 -7.48 21.83 -4.97
N PRO A 106 -8.03 21.06 -5.93
CA PRO A 106 -9.29 21.44 -6.56
C PRO A 106 -10.42 21.48 -5.52
N THR A 107 -11.36 22.37 -5.72
CA THR A 107 -12.64 22.38 -4.99
C THR A 107 -13.75 21.94 -5.93
N TRP A 108 -14.56 20.95 -5.53
CA TRP A 108 -15.65 20.46 -6.36
C TRP A 108 -16.63 21.56 -6.74
N ALA A 109 -16.77 21.78 -8.03
CA ALA A 109 -17.68 22.72 -8.64
C ALA A 109 -17.96 22.32 -10.09
N PRO A 110 -19.10 22.71 -10.67
CA PRO A 110 -19.46 22.40 -12.08
C PRO A 110 -18.40 22.87 -13.08
N GLU A 111 -17.62 23.89 -12.73
CA GLU A 111 -16.55 24.45 -13.56
C GLU A 111 -15.40 23.44 -13.81
N LEU A 112 -15.23 22.45 -12.95
CA LEU A 112 -14.23 21.39 -13.15
C LEU A 112 -14.63 20.40 -14.26
N LEU A 113 -15.93 20.33 -14.61
CA LEU A 113 -16.42 19.41 -15.63
C LEU A 113 -16.18 19.98 -17.02
N GLY A 114 -15.67 19.17 -17.95
CA GLY A 114 -15.52 19.55 -19.36
C GLY A 114 -16.83 19.66 -20.11
N TYR A 115 -17.92 19.12 -19.56
CA TYR A 115 -19.29 19.10 -20.06
C TYR A 115 -20.22 19.85 -19.09
N VAL A 116 -21.42 20.21 -19.53
CA VAL A 116 -22.42 20.91 -18.71
C VAL A 116 -23.04 19.93 -17.71
N GLU A 117 -23.01 20.27 -16.42
CA GLU A 117 -23.57 19.42 -15.38
C GLU A 117 -25.06 19.16 -15.61
N GLY A 118 -25.48 17.90 -15.45
CA GLY A 118 -26.85 17.45 -15.75
C GLY A 118 -27.07 17.04 -17.19
N GLU A 119 -26.09 17.28 -18.10
CA GLU A 119 -26.09 16.79 -19.49
C GLU A 119 -25.09 15.64 -19.65
N GLU A 120 -25.15 14.96 -20.80
CA GLU A 120 -24.15 13.94 -21.15
C GLU A 120 -22.80 14.60 -21.48
N ASP A 121 -21.72 13.82 -21.41
CA ASP A 121 -20.33 14.26 -21.66
C ASP A 121 -20.06 14.75 -23.10
N LEU A 122 -21.08 14.81 -23.94
CA LEU A 122 -21.01 15.36 -25.31
C LEU A 122 -21.22 16.88 -25.34
N SER A 123 -21.82 17.47 -24.30
CA SER A 123 -21.96 18.91 -24.17
C SER A 123 -20.61 19.57 -23.87
N PHE A 124 -20.48 20.86 -24.14
CA PHE A 124 -19.24 21.61 -23.90
C PHE A 124 -19.46 22.66 -22.82
N ASN A 125 -18.69 22.60 -21.75
CA ASN A 125 -18.76 23.55 -20.64
C ASN A 125 -17.71 24.66 -20.79
N ALA A 126 -18.14 25.87 -21.15
CA ALA A 126 -17.29 27.05 -21.31
C ALA A 126 -17.02 27.82 -19.98
N ALA A 127 -17.49 27.33 -18.84
CA ALA A 127 -17.18 27.96 -17.54
C ALA A 127 -15.68 27.84 -17.22
N ASP A 128 -15.09 28.93 -16.75
CA ASP A 128 -13.69 28.96 -16.37
C ASP A 128 -13.44 28.25 -15.03
N SER A 129 -12.56 27.28 -15.02
CA SER A 129 -12.24 26.53 -13.79
C SER A 129 -11.10 27.14 -12.94
N ALA A 130 -10.48 28.26 -13.36
CA ALA A 130 -9.29 28.79 -12.69
C ALA A 130 -9.49 29.10 -11.20
N GLY A 131 -10.72 29.49 -10.79
CA GLY A 131 -11.04 29.78 -9.39
C GLY A 131 -11.16 28.54 -8.48
N VAL A 132 -11.32 27.34 -9.07
CA VAL A 132 -11.59 26.08 -8.34
C VAL A 132 -10.62 24.96 -8.69
N ALA A 133 -9.78 25.14 -9.69
CA ALA A 133 -8.79 24.15 -10.12
C ALA A 133 -7.55 24.12 -9.22
N ALA A 134 -6.78 23.06 -9.33
CA ALA A 134 -5.49 22.96 -8.65
C ALA A 134 -4.47 23.96 -9.16
N LEU A 135 -3.56 24.40 -8.28
CA LEU A 135 -2.41 25.21 -8.65
C LEU A 135 -1.11 24.52 -8.22
N ALA A 136 -0.20 24.41 -9.17
CA ALA A 136 1.18 24.03 -8.91
C ALA A 136 2.04 25.24 -8.54
N ARG A 137 3.10 24.97 -7.76
CA ARG A 137 4.15 25.95 -7.46
C ARG A 137 5.49 25.45 -8.01
N VAL A 138 6.25 26.35 -8.63
CA VAL A 138 7.62 26.03 -9.08
C VAL A 138 8.47 25.68 -7.85
N ALA A 139 8.81 24.40 -7.75
CA ALA A 139 9.63 23.85 -6.67
C ALA A 139 11.12 24.01 -6.99
N PRO A 140 12.02 23.97 -5.99
CA PRO A 140 13.47 23.92 -6.20
C PRO A 140 13.87 22.82 -7.19
N GLU A 141 14.94 23.05 -7.95
CA GLU A 141 15.49 22.01 -8.80
C GLU A 141 15.94 20.83 -7.92
N HIS A 142 15.56 19.63 -8.34
CA HIS A 142 16.12 18.44 -7.75
C HIS A 142 17.56 18.31 -8.22
N VAL A 143 18.50 18.55 -7.31
CA VAL A 143 19.89 18.14 -7.53
C VAL A 143 19.90 16.63 -7.24
N GLU A 144 20.24 15.80 -8.23
CA GLU A 144 20.65 14.42 -7.99
C GLU A 144 21.88 14.45 -7.07
N SER A 145 21.65 14.60 -5.79
CA SER A 145 22.65 14.35 -4.78
C SER A 145 22.77 12.85 -4.59
N GLU A 146 23.89 12.41 -4.07
CA GLU A 146 24.19 11.01 -3.79
C GLU A 146 22.96 10.22 -3.39
N LEU A 147 22.76 9.04 -3.97
CA LEU A 147 21.67 8.14 -3.64
C LEU A 147 21.55 8.04 -2.12
N LEU A 148 20.38 8.40 -1.62
CA LEU A 148 20.10 8.30 -0.20
C LEU A 148 19.88 6.83 0.11
N HIS A 149 20.81 6.29 0.88
CA HIS A 149 20.73 4.91 1.34
C HIS A 149 20.05 4.89 2.71
N GLY A 150 18.92 4.17 2.77
CA GLY A 150 18.30 3.79 4.03
C GLY A 150 19.05 2.65 4.71
N PRO A 151 18.44 1.98 5.69
CA PRO A 151 19.05 0.85 6.43
C PRO A 151 19.35 -0.39 5.58
N GLU A 152 18.82 -0.53 4.37
CA GLU A 152 19.03 -1.64 3.42
C GLU A 152 18.82 -3.03 4.03
N ILE A 153 17.71 -3.23 4.73
CA ILE A 153 17.40 -4.45 5.47
C ILE A 153 17.14 -5.61 4.50
N PRO A 154 17.81 -6.77 4.66
CA PRO A 154 17.52 -7.93 3.83
C PRO A 154 16.07 -8.37 3.91
N TRP A 155 15.50 -8.88 2.82
CA TRP A 155 14.12 -9.34 2.79
C TRP A 155 13.79 -10.42 3.83
N GLU A 156 14.74 -11.27 4.15
CA GLU A 156 14.60 -12.32 5.15
C GLU A 156 14.48 -11.77 6.58
N GLU A 157 15.01 -10.57 6.82
CA GLU A 157 14.96 -9.86 8.10
C GLU A 157 13.84 -8.80 8.13
N THR A 158 13.17 -8.57 7.00
CA THR A 158 12.12 -7.56 6.87
C THR A 158 10.85 -7.99 7.61
N ILE A 159 10.32 -7.09 8.44
CA ILE A 159 9.02 -7.15 9.09
C ILE A 159 8.30 -5.84 8.79
N ILE A 160 7.23 -5.90 8.00
CA ILE A 160 6.54 -4.71 7.51
C ILE A 160 5.43 -4.33 8.50
N TYR A 161 5.32 -3.03 8.76
CA TYR A 161 4.22 -2.42 9.51
C TYR A 161 3.47 -1.48 8.57
N GLU A 162 2.28 -1.90 8.12
CA GLU A 162 1.41 -1.11 7.25
C GLU A 162 0.64 -0.09 8.10
N THR A 163 0.73 1.20 7.77
CA THR A 163 0.06 2.24 8.57
C THR A 163 -0.33 3.46 7.75
N HIS A 164 -1.26 4.25 8.30
CA HIS A 164 -1.65 5.54 7.78
C HIS A 164 -0.96 6.65 8.57
N VAL A 165 -0.34 7.63 7.89
CA VAL A 165 0.36 8.76 8.53
C VAL A 165 -0.50 9.42 9.61
N LYS A 166 -1.76 9.72 9.31
CA LYS A 166 -2.68 10.38 10.25
C LYS A 166 -3.16 9.42 11.32
N GLY A 167 -3.60 8.23 10.95
CA GLY A 167 -4.22 7.28 11.88
C GLY A 167 -3.34 6.88 13.05
N LEU A 168 -2.05 6.65 12.81
CA LEU A 168 -1.12 6.25 13.85
C LEU A 168 -0.95 7.31 14.95
N THR A 169 -0.88 8.59 14.57
CA THR A 169 -0.41 9.65 15.47
C THR A 169 -1.50 10.55 16.03
N MET A 170 -2.74 10.46 15.51
CA MET A 170 -3.84 11.37 15.91
C MET A 170 -4.12 11.39 17.41
N THR A 171 -4.07 10.24 18.05
CA THR A 171 -4.34 10.13 19.49
C THR A 171 -3.13 9.60 20.28
N LEU A 172 -1.94 9.43 19.64
CA LEU A 172 -0.76 8.89 20.28
C LEU A 172 -0.25 9.82 21.40
N PRO A 173 -0.17 9.35 22.65
CA PRO A 173 0.41 10.11 23.74
C PRO A 173 1.86 10.50 23.45
N GLY A 174 2.23 11.72 23.83
CA GLY A 174 3.58 12.24 23.59
C GLY A 174 3.77 12.94 22.24
N VAL A 175 2.83 12.82 21.30
CA VAL A 175 2.81 13.64 20.08
C VAL A 175 2.17 15.00 20.40
N PRO A 176 2.87 16.12 20.15
CA PRO A 176 2.30 17.47 20.31
C PRO A 176 1.05 17.66 19.45
N ASP A 177 0.03 18.32 19.97
CA ASP A 177 -1.28 18.50 19.28
C ASP A 177 -1.11 19.09 17.87
N ALA A 178 -0.22 20.05 17.68
CA ALA A 178 0.05 20.68 16.38
C ALA A 178 0.71 19.75 15.36
N LEU A 179 1.24 18.60 15.78
CA LEU A 179 1.91 17.62 14.91
C LEU A 179 1.08 16.35 14.70
N ARG A 180 -0.05 16.20 15.40
CA ARG A 180 -0.90 15.02 15.28
C ARG A 180 -1.40 14.84 13.85
N GLY A 181 -1.33 13.62 13.35
CA GLY A 181 -1.80 13.27 12.01
C GLY A 181 -0.89 13.74 10.88
N THR A 182 0.34 14.16 11.17
CA THR A 182 1.26 14.72 10.17
C THR A 182 2.55 13.90 10.02
N TYR A 183 3.32 14.17 8.96
CA TYR A 183 4.67 13.62 8.77
C TYR A 183 5.59 13.95 9.97
N ALA A 184 5.53 15.18 10.45
CA ALA A 184 6.29 15.60 11.63
C ALA A 184 5.82 14.87 12.90
N GLY A 185 4.54 14.52 13.00
CA GLY A 185 4.00 13.70 14.08
C GLY A 185 4.55 12.27 14.06
N LEU A 186 4.66 11.67 12.88
CA LEU A 186 5.26 10.35 12.71
C LEU A 186 6.78 10.35 12.98
N ALA A 187 7.44 11.50 12.83
CA ALA A 187 8.85 11.70 13.13
C ALA A 187 9.15 11.96 14.62
N THR A 188 8.13 12.06 15.47
CA THR A 188 8.32 12.27 16.92
C THR A 188 8.92 11.06 17.60
N ASP A 189 9.61 11.26 18.71
CA ASP A 189 10.17 10.17 19.52
C ASP A 189 9.08 9.19 19.95
N ALA A 190 7.87 9.67 20.29
CA ALA A 190 6.76 8.81 20.70
C ALA A 190 6.37 7.78 19.60
N ALA A 191 6.27 8.21 18.36
CA ALA A 191 5.92 7.34 17.23
C ALA A 191 7.08 6.41 16.86
N VAL A 192 8.30 6.96 16.75
CA VAL A 192 9.51 6.19 16.40
C VAL A 192 9.82 5.14 17.47
N ASP A 193 9.74 5.51 18.75
CA ASP A 193 9.96 4.60 19.87
C ASP A 193 8.97 3.43 19.89
N HIS A 194 7.69 3.68 19.56
CA HIS A 194 6.71 2.61 19.45
C HIS A 194 7.14 1.58 18.38
N LEU A 195 7.47 2.04 17.17
CA LEU A 195 7.88 1.18 16.05
C LEU A 195 9.16 0.39 16.36
N VAL A 196 10.16 1.06 16.95
CA VAL A 196 11.44 0.42 17.34
C VAL A 196 11.22 -0.61 18.45
N LYS A 197 10.42 -0.28 19.49
CA LYS A 197 10.10 -1.20 20.59
C LYS A 197 9.24 -2.37 20.14
N LEU A 198 8.38 -2.16 19.13
CA LEU A 198 7.62 -3.25 18.50
C LEU A 198 8.55 -4.22 17.77
N GLY A 199 9.68 -3.73 17.24
CA GLY A 199 10.70 -4.53 16.57
C GLY A 199 10.50 -4.69 15.07
N VAL A 200 9.57 -3.95 14.45
CA VAL A 200 9.39 -3.90 12.99
C VAL A 200 10.58 -3.23 12.33
N THR A 201 10.77 -3.48 11.05
CA THR A 201 11.96 -3.03 10.32
C THR A 201 11.63 -2.07 9.18
N SER A 202 10.42 -2.13 8.68
CA SER A 202 9.99 -1.33 7.53
C SER A 202 8.58 -0.81 7.75
N VAL A 203 8.38 0.49 7.59
CA VAL A 203 7.07 1.15 7.70
C VAL A 203 6.51 1.34 6.31
N GLN A 204 5.39 0.68 6.01
CA GLN A 204 4.66 0.86 4.76
C GLN A 204 3.52 1.86 4.98
N LEU A 205 3.62 3.01 4.34
CA LEU A 205 2.62 4.08 4.43
C LEU A 205 1.56 3.91 3.36
N LEU A 206 0.29 3.99 3.74
CA LEU A 206 -0.81 4.18 2.79
C LEU A 206 -0.52 5.41 1.92
N PRO A 207 -1.23 5.62 0.78
CA PRO A 207 -0.85 6.63 -0.20
C PRO A 207 -0.57 8.01 0.40
N VAL A 208 0.61 8.51 0.14
CA VAL A 208 1.10 9.83 0.58
C VAL A 208 1.26 10.81 -0.59
N GLN A 209 0.93 10.39 -1.79
CA GLN A 209 0.83 11.26 -2.96
C GLN A 209 -0.40 12.16 -2.83
N THR A 210 -0.34 13.39 -3.36
CA THR A 210 -1.47 14.33 -3.29
C THR A 210 -2.72 13.71 -3.91
N LYS A 211 -3.79 13.67 -3.12
CA LYS A 211 -5.08 13.07 -3.46
C LYS A 211 -6.17 14.11 -3.68
N PHE A 212 -7.24 13.70 -4.35
CA PHE A 212 -8.46 14.47 -4.50
C PHE A 212 -9.66 13.64 -4.02
N ASP A 213 -10.51 14.23 -3.19
CA ASP A 213 -11.66 13.52 -2.63
C ASP A 213 -12.75 13.35 -3.69
N GLU A 214 -13.41 12.21 -3.75
CA GLU A 214 -14.47 11.91 -4.71
C GLU A 214 -15.72 12.75 -4.45
N HIS A 215 -16.39 13.14 -5.52
CA HIS A 215 -17.58 14.01 -5.45
C HIS A 215 -18.67 13.47 -4.51
N HIS A 216 -18.89 12.15 -4.54
CA HIS A 216 -19.92 11.53 -3.69
C HIS A 216 -19.55 11.62 -2.19
N LEU A 217 -18.26 11.58 -1.83
CA LEU A 217 -17.79 11.76 -0.45
C LEU A 217 -17.96 13.21 -0.01
N VAL A 218 -17.52 14.16 -0.84
CA VAL A 218 -17.63 15.59 -0.52
C VAL A 218 -19.08 15.99 -0.30
N ARG A 219 -20.02 15.49 -1.12
CA ARG A 219 -21.47 15.72 -0.91
C ARG A 219 -22.01 15.17 0.40
N GLN A 220 -21.35 14.20 1.01
CA GLN A 220 -21.68 13.62 2.30
C GLN A 220 -20.88 14.25 3.45
N GLY A 221 -20.04 15.27 3.19
CA GLY A 221 -19.14 15.87 4.17
C GLY A 221 -18.01 14.94 4.60
N LYS A 222 -17.63 13.98 3.76
CA LYS A 222 -16.56 13.01 3.97
C LYS A 222 -15.35 13.32 3.08
N VAL A 223 -14.23 12.66 3.38
CA VAL A 223 -12.99 12.72 2.62
C VAL A 223 -12.51 11.31 2.25
N ASN A 224 -11.71 11.18 1.23
CA ASN A 224 -10.97 9.95 0.97
C ASN A 224 -9.81 9.86 1.97
N TYR A 225 -10.01 9.14 3.07
CA TYR A 225 -9.02 9.01 4.13
C TYR A 225 -7.81 8.17 3.71
N TRP A 226 -8.02 7.06 2.99
CA TRP A 226 -6.90 6.18 2.59
C TRP A 226 -5.96 6.80 1.56
N GLY A 227 -6.48 7.65 0.65
CA GLY A 227 -5.65 8.32 -0.35
C GLY A 227 -5.57 7.66 -1.72
N TYR A 228 -6.32 6.59 -1.99
CA TYR A 228 -6.30 5.88 -3.29
C TYR A 228 -7.07 6.62 -4.40
N ASN A 229 -6.93 7.94 -4.48
CA ASN A 229 -7.50 8.77 -5.54
C ASN A 229 -6.51 9.87 -5.92
N THR A 230 -5.39 9.49 -6.56
CA THR A 230 -4.22 10.32 -6.77
C THR A 230 -4.48 11.43 -7.79
N LEU A 231 -4.15 12.67 -7.39
CA LEU A 231 -4.14 13.87 -8.23
C LEU A 231 -2.73 14.20 -8.74
N GLY A 232 -1.74 14.15 -7.86
CA GLY A 232 -0.36 14.52 -8.16
C GLY A 232 0.63 13.43 -7.79
N TYR A 233 1.36 12.91 -8.76
CA TYR A 233 2.25 11.77 -8.56
C TYR A 233 3.62 12.11 -7.94
N PHE A 234 4.02 13.38 -7.95
CA PHE A 234 5.31 13.83 -7.41
C PHE A 234 5.16 14.55 -6.07
N ALA A 235 4.03 15.19 -5.82
CA ALA A 235 3.82 16.00 -4.62
C ALA A 235 3.34 15.15 -3.44
N PRO A 236 3.99 15.21 -2.25
CA PRO A 236 3.42 14.68 -1.02
C PRO A 236 2.09 15.36 -0.67
N GLU A 237 1.18 14.63 -0.05
CA GLU A 237 -0.14 15.13 0.36
C GLU A 237 0.02 16.26 1.41
N PRO A 238 -0.39 17.49 1.10
CA PRO A 238 -0.15 18.63 1.98
C PRO A 238 -0.97 18.58 3.28
N THR A 239 -2.10 17.86 3.31
CA THR A 239 -2.91 17.71 4.53
C THR A 239 -2.26 16.81 5.58
N TYR A 240 -1.21 16.07 5.22
CA TYR A 240 -0.40 15.30 6.16
C TYR A 240 0.87 16.06 6.60
N ALA A 241 1.01 17.33 6.26
CA ALA A 241 2.09 18.18 6.76
C ALA A 241 1.58 19.14 7.85
N ALA A 242 2.39 19.36 8.88
CA ALA A 242 2.10 20.39 9.88
C ALA A 242 2.17 21.80 9.26
N ARG A 243 2.96 21.94 8.20
CA ARG A 243 3.02 23.12 7.35
C ARG A 243 2.80 22.69 5.89
N PRO A 244 1.59 22.84 5.35
CA PRO A 244 1.24 22.38 4.01
C PRO A 244 2.21 22.88 2.91
N GLU A 245 2.71 24.10 3.04
CA GLU A 245 3.68 24.70 2.11
C GLU A 245 5.08 24.05 2.17
N ALA A 246 5.34 23.22 3.17
CA ALA A 246 6.60 22.52 3.37
C ALA A 246 6.47 20.99 3.31
N ALA A 247 5.38 20.46 2.74
CA ALA A 247 5.04 19.03 2.76
C ALA A 247 6.19 18.12 2.31
N ALA A 248 6.90 18.47 1.22
CA ALA A 248 8.03 17.67 0.74
C ALA A 248 9.21 17.67 1.72
N ALA A 249 9.50 18.81 2.36
CA ALA A 249 10.57 18.91 3.34
C ALA A 249 10.23 18.17 4.64
N GLU A 250 8.96 18.22 5.09
CA GLU A 250 8.51 17.47 6.26
C GLU A 250 8.51 15.96 6.00
N PHE A 251 8.03 15.53 4.84
CA PHE A 251 8.09 14.13 4.44
C PHE A 251 9.54 13.62 4.43
N ARG A 252 10.45 14.38 3.83
CA ARG A 252 11.87 14.03 3.82
C ARG A 252 12.46 13.95 5.22
N ALA A 253 12.17 14.91 6.09
CA ALA A 253 12.64 14.91 7.47
C ALA A 253 12.10 13.70 8.27
N MET A 254 10.86 13.28 8.01
CA MET A 254 10.27 12.05 8.56
C MET A 254 11.07 10.82 8.11
N VAL A 255 11.36 10.68 6.82
CA VAL A 255 12.17 9.57 6.29
C VAL A 255 13.54 9.54 6.96
N ASP A 256 14.25 10.68 7.01
CA ASP A 256 15.57 10.77 7.66
C ASP A 256 15.51 10.35 9.14
N ARG A 257 14.45 10.73 9.84
CA ARG A 257 14.27 10.35 11.26
C ARG A 257 14.02 8.86 11.44
N LEU A 258 13.24 8.23 10.56
CA LEU A 258 12.99 6.79 10.56
C LEU A 258 14.28 6.02 10.21
N HIS A 259 15.01 6.45 9.19
CA HIS A 259 16.32 5.88 8.83
C HIS A 259 17.32 5.95 9.99
N ALA A 260 17.39 7.09 10.68
CA ALA A 260 18.25 7.23 11.87
C ALA A 260 17.88 6.28 13.02
N ALA A 261 16.64 5.77 13.02
CA ALA A 261 16.17 4.74 13.97
C ALA A 261 16.30 3.31 13.43
N GLY A 262 16.87 3.12 12.24
CA GLY A 262 17.04 1.80 11.61
C GLY A 262 15.77 1.27 10.93
N LEU A 263 14.83 2.14 10.58
CA LEU A 263 13.56 1.78 9.94
C LEU A 263 13.56 2.20 8.47
N GLU A 264 13.21 1.30 7.56
CA GLU A 264 12.95 1.62 6.15
C GLU A 264 11.55 2.23 5.98
N VAL A 265 11.38 3.03 4.93
CA VAL A 265 10.11 3.61 4.53
C VAL A 265 9.70 3.09 3.16
N ILE A 266 8.55 2.43 3.11
CA ILE A 266 7.89 1.97 1.88
C ILE A 266 6.64 2.81 1.70
N ILE A 267 6.36 3.27 0.48
CA ILE A 267 5.12 4.00 0.21
C ILE A 267 4.22 3.21 -0.74
N ASP A 268 2.93 3.33 -0.52
CA ASP A 268 1.92 2.82 -1.43
C ASP A 268 1.75 3.80 -2.59
N VAL A 269 1.82 3.30 -3.84
CA VAL A 269 1.76 4.12 -5.06
C VAL A 269 0.61 3.67 -5.95
N VAL A 270 -0.19 4.65 -6.39
CA VAL A 270 -1.41 4.41 -7.16
C VAL A 270 -1.20 4.91 -8.59
N PHE A 271 -0.51 4.14 -9.42
CA PHE A 271 -0.26 4.48 -10.83
C PHE A 271 -1.24 3.82 -11.80
N ASN A 272 -2.17 3.05 -11.27
CA ASN A 272 -3.14 2.32 -12.11
C ASN A 272 -4.27 3.22 -12.62
N HIS A 273 -4.63 4.29 -11.90
CA HIS A 273 -5.69 5.23 -12.25
C HIS A 273 -5.39 6.65 -11.75
N THR A 274 -6.27 7.59 -12.07
CA THR A 274 -6.19 8.99 -11.64
C THR A 274 -7.49 9.45 -10.99
N ALA A 275 -7.46 10.57 -10.29
CA ALA A 275 -8.61 11.22 -9.69
C ALA A 275 -9.64 11.77 -10.70
N GLU A 276 -9.40 11.64 -12.01
CA GLU A 276 -10.32 12.14 -13.04
C GLU A 276 -11.51 11.20 -13.34
N GLY A 277 -11.57 10.01 -12.71
CA GLY A 277 -12.70 9.09 -12.80
C GLY A 277 -13.05 8.66 -14.25
N ASN A 278 -14.30 8.31 -14.48
CA ASN A 278 -14.80 7.91 -15.81
C ASN A 278 -15.08 9.13 -16.71
N ARG A 279 -15.75 8.91 -17.87
CA ARG A 279 -16.11 9.97 -18.83
C ARG A 279 -16.88 11.15 -18.22
N MET A 280 -17.56 10.94 -17.09
CA MET A 280 -18.32 11.97 -16.35
C MET A 280 -17.50 12.60 -15.22
N GLY A 281 -16.24 12.23 -15.06
CA GLY A 281 -15.38 12.82 -14.05
C GLY A 281 -14.85 14.21 -14.42
N PRO A 282 -14.15 14.88 -13.51
CA PRO A 282 -13.63 16.22 -13.70
C PRO A 282 -12.47 16.23 -14.70
N THR A 283 -12.14 17.42 -15.21
CA THR A 283 -10.97 17.70 -16.03
C THR A 283 -9.96 18.45 -15.17
N LEU A 284 -8.94 17.74 -14.69
CA LEU A 284 -8.01 18.26 -13.68
C LEU A 284 -6.57 18.39 -14.21
N SER A 285 -6.13 17.44 -15.05
CA SER A 285 -4.75 17.33 -15.56
C SER A 285 -4.73 16.54 -16.87
N PHE A 286 -4.53 15.23 -16.79
CA PHE A 286 -4.27 14.32 -17.93
C PHE A 286 -5.36 14.35 -19.01
N ARG A 287 -6.63 14.36 -18.60
CA ARG A 287 -7.78 14.38 -19.51
C ARG A 287 -7.76 15.61 -20.41
N GLY A 288 -7.48 16.78 -19.83
CA GLY A 288 -7.46 18.03 -20.55
C GLY A 288 -6.15 18.26 -21.30
N LEU A 289 -5.05 17.65 -20.86
CA LEU A 289 -3.76 17.70 -21.55
C LEU A 289 -3.78 16.80 -22.79
N ASP A 290 -4.22 15.54 -22.68
CA ASP A 290 -4.37 14.63 -23.81
C ASP A 290 -5.00 13.30 -23.37
N ASN A 291 -6.32 13.21 -23.36
CA ASN A 291 -7.04 12.03 -22.86
C ASN A 291 -6.57 10.71 -23.48
N LEU A 292 -6.33 10.68 -24.80
CA LEU A 292 -5.95 9.45 -25.53
C LEU A 292 -4.50 9.02 -25.32
N SER A 293 -3.63 9.94 -24.92
CA SER A 293 -2.22 9.62 -24.65
C SER A 293 -1.97 9.13 -23.23
N TYR A 294 -2.91 9.37 -22.31
CA TYR A 294 -2.74 8.98 -20.91
C TYR A 294 -3.63 7.80 -20.50
N TYR A 295 -4.81 7.63 -21.09
CA TYR A 295 -5.77 6.61 -20.65
C TYR A 295 -5.97 5.50 -21.69
N VAL A 296 -6.31 4.32 -21.21
CA VAL A 296 -6.67 3.19 -22.04
C VAL A 296 -8.11 3.38 -22.54
N ALA A 297 -8.27 3.98 -23.74
CA ALA A 297 -9.54 4.09 -24.40
C ALA A 297 -9.99 2.71 -24.93
N ARG A 298 -11.32 2.49 -25.03
CA ARG A 298 -11.86 1.28 -25.62
C ARG A 298 -11.72 1.34 -27.14
N ASP A 299 -11.24 0.26 -27.74
CA ASP A 299 -11.01 0.17 -29.20
C ASP A 299 -12.32 0.29 -30.01
N ASP A 300 -13.43 -0.25 -29.47
CA ASP A 300 -14.75 -0.23 -30.10
C ASP A 300 -15.47 1.11 -29.96
N ASN A 301 -15.15 1.88 -28.90
CA ASN A 301 -15.77 3.17 -28.62
C ASN A 301 -14.86 4.04 -27.74
N PRO A 302 -13.99 4.88 -28.33
CA PRO A 302 -13.03 5.70 -27.59
C PRO A 302 -13.62 6.74 -26.62
N ARG A 303 -14.93 6.98 -26.68
CA ARG A 303 -15.65 7.78 -25.69
C ARG A 303 -15.49 7.22 -24.28
N TYR A 304 -15.34 5.89 -24.16
CA TYR A 304 -15.23 5.18 -22.89
C TYR A 304 -13.80 4.72 -22.65
N LEU A 305 -13.43 4.68 -21.39
CA LEU A 305 -12.14 4.15 -20.94
C LEU A 305 -12.31 2.71 -20.44
N HIS A 306 -11.26 1.92 -20.56
CA HIS A 306 -11.19 0.67 -19.81
C HIS A 306 -11.09 0.97 -18.32
N ASN A 307 -11.80 0.18 -17.52
CA ASN A 307 -11.86 0.31 -16.06
C ASN A 307 -11.41 -0.99 -15.40
N TYR A 308 -10.10 -1.23 -15.36
CA TYR A 308 -9.51 -2.37 -14.66
C TYR A 308 -9.32 -2.12 -13.17
N THR A 309 -9.66 -0.93 -12.69
CA THR A 309 -9.36 -0.42 -11.35
C THR A 309 -10.59 -0.24 -10.45
N GLY A 310 -11.79 -0.23 -11.04
CA GLY A 310 -13.03 0.08 -10.32
C GLY A 310 -13.34 1.58 -10.21
N THR A 311 -12.34 2.46 -10.45
CA THR A 311 -12.44 3.91 -10.22
C THR A 311 -12.91 4.70 -11.45
N GLY A 312 -13.01 4.04 -12.62
CA GLY A 312 -13.56 4.64 -13.85
C GLY A 312 -12.55 4.87 -14.95
N ASN A 313 -11.26 4.84 -14.70
CA ASN A 313 -10.21 4.94 -15.71
C ASN A 313 -9.06 3.99 -15.44
N THR A 314 -8.18 3.85 -16.42
CA THR A 314 -6.93 3.10 -16.33
C THR A 314 -5.85 3.88 -17.07
N LEU A 315 -4.71 4.17 -16.45
CA LEU A 315 -3.56 4.75 -17.13
C LEU A 315 -2.95 3.76 -18.13
N ASP A 316 -2.59 4.27 -19.31
CA ASP A 316 -2.04 3.44 -20.39
C ASP A 316 -0.50 3.33 -20.29
N VAL A 317 -0.03 2.35 -19.54
CA VAL A 317 1.42 2.09 -19.38
C VAL A 317 2.12 1.66 -20.69
N ARG A 318 1.39 1.44 -21.79
CA ARG A 318 1.98 1.21 -23.13
C ARG A 318 2.51 2.51 -23.74
N GLN A 319 1.99 3.65 -23.28
CA GLN A 319 2.41 4.95 -23.77
C GLN A 319 3.77 5.34 -23.17
N PRO A 320 4.75 5.70 -24.00
CA PRO A 320 6.07 6.08 -23.49
C PRO A 320 6.04 7.24 -22.48
N VAL A 321 5.10 8.18 -22.65
CA VAL A 321 4.94 9.31 -21.72
C VAL A 321 4.46 8.86 -20.35
N VAL A 322 3.54 7.89 -20.27
CA VAL A 322 3.03 7.34 -19.00
C VAL A 322 4.13 6.52 -18.31
N MET A 323 4.82 5.64 -19.03
CA MET A 323 5.96 4.90 -18.47
C MET A 323 7.03 5.84 -17.91
N ARG A 324 7.36 6.90 -18.64
CA ARG A 324 8.32 7.91 -18.19
C ARG A 324 7.83 8.63 -16.94
N LEU A 325 6.58 9.10 -16.94
CA LEU A 325 5.97 9.76 -15.79
C LEU A 325 6.12 8.90 -14.52
N ILE A 326 5.79 7.61 -14.61
CA ILE A 326 5.89 6.68 -13.48
C ILE A 326 7.35 6.49 -13.04
N ALA A 327 8.26 6.25 -13.98
CA ALA A 327 9.67 6.05 -13.66
C ALA A 327 10.30 7.32 -13.04
N ASP A 328 10.00 8.49 -13.58
CA ASP A 328 10.51 9.76 -13.06
C ASP A 328 9.91 10.07 -11.67
N SER A 329 8.63 9.74 -11.44
CA SER A 329 8.01 9.84 -10.12
C SER A 329 8.69 8.90 -9.11
N LEU A 330 8.86 7.63 -9.43
CA LEU A 330 9.54 6.66 -8.56
C LEU A 330 10.98 7.08 -8.23
N ARG A 331 11.74 7.59 -9.24
CA ARG A 331 13.09 8.12 -9.01
C ARG A 331 13.09 9.34 -8.10
N TYR A 332 12.11 10.23 -8.23
CA TYR A 332 11.96 11.39 -7.35
C TYR A 332 11.69 10.96 -5.91
N TRP A 333 10.75 10.04 -5.67
CA TRP A 333 10.46 9.52 -4.35
C TRP A 333 11.66 8.77 -3.74
N ALA A 334 12.36 7.95 -4.53
CA ALA A 334 13.54 7.23 -4.06
C ALA A 334 14.78 8.11 -3.89
N GLY A 335 15.06 8.98 -4.86
CA GLY A 335 16.31 9.74 -4.90
C GLY A 335 16.26 11.08 -4.18
N THR A 336 15.08 11.74 -4.14
CA THR A 336 14.92 13.04 -3.47
C THR A 336 14.30 12.89 -2.09
N LEU A 337 13.22 12.12 -2.00
CA LEU A 337 12.46 11.97 -0.76
C LEU A 337 12.94 10.78 0.09
N GLY A 338 13.82 9.93 -0.46
CA GLY A 338 14.58 8.93 0.29
C GLY A 338 13.82 7.64 0.60
N VAL A 339 12.70 7.33 -0.06
CA VAL A 339 11.97 6.09 0.22
C VAL A 339 12.73 4.84 -0.22
N ASP A 340 12.63 3.76 0.54
CA ASP A 340 13.35 2.51 0.35
C ASP A 340 12.60 1.51 -0.52
N GLY A 341 11.30 1.74 -0.73
CA GLY A 341 10.49 0.83 -1.51
C GLY A 341 9.11 1.36 -1.85
N PHE A 342 8.43 0.59 -2.71
CA PHE A 342 7.11 0.93 -3.24
C PHE A 342 6.21 -0.30 -3.20
N ARG A 343 4.99 -0.14 -2.67
CA ARG A 343 3.89 -1.08 -2.87
C ARG A 343 3.00 -0.54 -3.98
N PHE A 344 2.83 -1.28 -5.04
CA PHE A 344 2.01 -0.89 -6.18
C PHE A 344 0.59 -1.39 -5.98
N ASP A 345 -0.33 -0.45 -5.85
CA ASP A 345 -1.76 -0.69 -5.87
C ASP A 345 -2.18 -1.29 -7.22
N LEU A 346 -2.99 -2.36 -7.19
CA LEU A 346 -3.46 -3.08 -8.37
C LEU A 346 -2.36 -3.31 -9.42
N ALA A 347 -1.20 -3.83 -8.99
CA ALA A 347 0.02 -3.90 -9.81
C ALA A 347 -0.15 -4.67 -11.12
N THR A 348 -1.15 -5.55 -11.26
CA THR A 348 -1.45 -6.24 -12.51
C THR A 348 -1.82 -5.26 -13.64
N VAL A 349 -2.36 -4.07 -13.32
CA VAL A 349 -2.63 -3.02 -14.32
C VAL A 349 -1.35 -2.62 -15.06
N MET A 350 -0.19 -2.62 -14.39
CA MET A 350 1.11 -2.30 -15.01
C MET A 350 1.55 -3.33 -16.05
N ALA A 351 0.95 -4.51 -16.05
CA ALA A 351 1.15 -5.57 -17.04
C ALA A 351 0.15 -5.52 -18.22
N ARG A 352 -0.81 -4.60 -18.20
CA ARG A 352 -1.89 -4.59 -19.18
C ARG A 352 -1.43 -4.14 -20.55
N SER A 353 -1.74 -4.98 -21.56
CA SER A 353 -1.67 -4.64 -22.98
C SER A 353 -3.06 -4.88 -23.60
N GLY A 354 -3.93 -3.87 -23.48
CA GLY A 354 -5.38 -4.04 -23.73
C GLY A 354 -5.98 -5.02 -22.70
N GLN A 355 -6.71 -6.02 -23.17
CA GLN A 355 -7.29 -7.05 -22.29
C GLN A 355 -6.27 -8.11 -21.83
N ARG A 356 -5.11 -8.20 -22.49
CA ARG A 356 -4.07 -9.18 -22.13
C ARG A 356 -3.22 -8.69 -20.98
N VAL A 357 -2.67 -9.63 -20.22
CA VAL A 357 -1.70 -9.37 -19.14
C VAL A 357 -0.34 -9.92 -19.56
N ASP A 358 0.66 -9.03 -19.70
CA ASP A 358 2.04 -9.37 -20.07
C ASP A 358 3.00 -9.08 -18.92
N MET A 359 3.33 -10.11 -18.15
CA MET A 359 4.22 -10.00 -16.99
C MET A 359 5.70 -9.77 -17.36
N ASP A 360 6.05 -9.85 -18.65
CA ASP A 360 7.37 -9.52 -19.20
C ASP A 360 7.34 -8.20 -19.99
N GLY A 361 6.25 -7.43 -19.86
CA GLY A 361 6.01 -6.19 -20.57
C GLY A 361 7.06 -5.10 -20.33
N PRO A 362 7.07 -4.04 -21.16
CA PRO A 362 8.09 -2.99 -21.14
C PRO A 362 8.24 -2.29 -19.79
N PHE A 363 7.15 -2.14 -19.04
CA PHE A 363 7.15 -1.51 -17.71
C PHE A 363 8.08 -2.27 -16.74
N PHE A 364 7.95 -3.59 -16.65
CA PHE A 364 8.79 -4.40 -15.77
C PHE A 364 10.24 -4.45 -16.21
N LEU A 365 10.50 -4.41 -17.53
CA LEU A 365 11.85 -4.31 -18.07
C LEU A 365 12.51 -2.99 -17.70
N LEU A 366 11.76 -1.88 -17.81
CA LEU A 366 12.23 -0.55 -17.42
C LEU A 366 12.68 -0.53 -15.97
N LEU A 367 11.84 -1.00 -15.04
CA LEU A 367 12.17 -0.99 -13.61
C LEU A 367 13.38 -1.88 -13.26
N ARG A 368 13.51 -3.02 -13.93
CA ARG A 368 14.65 -3.94 -13.71
C ARG A 368 15.99 -3.40 -14.22
N GLN A 369 15.99 -2.47 -15.16
CA GLN A 369 17.20 -1.88 -15.75
C GLN A 369 17.57 -0.53 -15.15
N ASP A 370 16.63 0.08 -14.42
CA ASP A 370 16.85 1.38 -13.81
C ASP A 370 17.85 1.29 -12.66
N PRO A 371 18.95 2.08 -12.68
CA PRO A 371 20.03 1.95 -11.69
C PRO A 371 19.59 2.36 -10.28
N ILE A 372 18.57 3.19 -10.13
CA ILE A 372 18.03 3.60 -8.84
C ILE A 372 16.96 2.61 -8.39
N LEU A 373 15.97 2.33 -9.25
CA LEU A 373 14.79 1.57 -8.88
C LEU A 373 15.09 0.08 -8.66
N THR A 374 16.11 -0.48 -9.33
CA THR A 374 16.52 -1.88 -9.13
C THR A 374 17.06 -2.16 -7.73
N THR A 375 17.49 -1.12 -7.00
CA THR A 375 17.96 -1.25 -5.60
C THR A 375 16.85 -1.11 -4.56
N ARG A 376 15.62 -0.72 -4.98
CA ARG A 376 14.51 -0.46 -4.08
C ARG A 376 13.62 -1.69 -3.89
N LYS A 377 12.96 -1.78 -2.74
CA LYS A 377 11.97 -2.82 -2.48
C LYS A 377 10.74 -2.61 -3.35
N MET A 378 10.38 -3.62 -4.17
CA MET A 378 9.21 -3.60 -5.04
C MET A 378 8.20 -4.63 -4.56
N ILE A 379 7.02 -4.16 -4.16
CA ILE A 379 5.91 -4.99 -3.67
C ILE A 379 4.73 -4.81 -4.62
N ALA A 380 4.16 -5.91 -5.06
CA ALA A 380 2.97 -5.93 -5.89
C ALA A 380 1.75 -6.33 -5.08
N GLU A 381 0.67 -5.60 -5.26
CA GLU A 381 -0.67 -6.14 -5.09
C GLU A 381 -1.02 -6.91 -6.38
N PRO A 382 -1.00 -8.25 -6.37
CA PRO A 382 -0.91 -9.04 -7.61
C PRO A 382 -2.27 -9.31 -8.24
N TRP A 383 -3.15 -8.33 -8.28
CA TRP A 383 -4.46 -8.42 -8.93
C TRP A 383 -4.93 -7.09 -9.52
N ASP A 384 -5.98 -7.16 -10.32
CA ASP A 384 -6.85 -6.07 -10.74
C ASP A 384 -8.26 -6.61 -11.04
N LEU A 385 -9.22 -5.75 -11.39
CA LEU A 385 -10.62 -6.12 -11.61
C LEU A 385 -10.93 -6.60 -13.03
N GLY A 386 -9.95 -6.62 -13.93
CA GLY A 386 -10.12 -7.06 -15.30
C GLY A 386 -10.04 -8.56 -15.47
N PRO A 387 -10.39 -9.07 -16.68
CA PRO A 387 -10.20 -10.48 -17.02
C PRO A 387 -8.75 -10.92 -16.79
N GLU A 388 -8.54 -12.12 -16.24
CA GLU A 388 -7.22 -12.64 -15.88
C GLU A 388 -6.42 -11.74 -14.93
N GLY A 389 -7.06 -10.87 -14.16
CA GLY A 389 -6.41 -9.88 -13.31
C GLY A 389 -5.67 -10.46 -12.12
N TYR A 390 -6.07 -11.62 -11.56
CA TYR A 390 -5.40 -12.23 -10.42
C TYR A 390 -4.12 -12.96 -10.85
N ARG A 391 -2.95 -12.43 -10.47
CA ARG A 391 -1.61 -12.86 -10.94
C ARG A 391 -0.63 -13.22 -9.83
N LEU A 392 -1.14 -13.61 -8.67
CA LEU A 392 -0.29 -14.07 -7.55
C LEU A 392 0.66 -15.20 -8.00
N GLY A 393 1.95 -15.03 -7.75
CA GLY A 393 3.02 -15.94 -8.17
C GLY A 393 3.60 -15.64 -9.57
N ALA A 394 3.02 -14.70 -10.31
CA ALA A 394 3.44 -14.40 -11.68
C ALA A 394 4.48 -13.27 -11.80
N PHE A 395 4.64 -12.45 -10.78
CA PHE A 395 5.64 -11.38 -10.79
C PHE A 395 7.06 -11.97 -10.65
N ARG A 396 7.98 -11.49 -11.48
CA ARG A 396 9.36 -11.96 -11.45
C ARG A 396 10.22 -11.18 -10.46
N SER A 397 11.37 -11.74 -10.08
CA SER A 397 12.37 -10.98 -9.30
C SER A 397 12.68 -9.63 -9.98
N PRO A 398 12.82 -8.53 -9.22
CA PRO A 398 12.96 -8.46 -7.76
C PRO A 398 11.66 -8.31 -6.95
N TRP A 399 10.49 -8.34 -7.58
CA TRP A 399 9.21 -8.12 -6.94
C TRP A 399 8.91 -9.09 -5.79
N ARG A 400 8.21 -8.60 -4.78
CA ARG A 400 7.52 -9.37 -3.75
C ARG A 400 6.02 -9.18 -3.95
N GLU A 401 5.22 -10.12 -3.45
CA GLU A 401 3.79 -10.12 -3.75
C GLU A 401 2.98 -10.28 -2.47
N TRP A 402 1.98 -9.44 -2.30
CA TRP A 402 0.97 -9.64 -1.26
C TRP A 402 0.29 -10.98 -1.49
N ASN A 403 0.43 -11.88 -0.52
CA ASN A 403 -0.09 -13.23 -0.64
C ASN A 403 -1.53 -13.32 -0.10
N GLY A 404 -2.52 -12.99 -0.94
CA GLY A 404 -3.93 -13.11 -0.60
C GLY A 404 -4.36 -14.54 -0.25
N ARG A 405 -3.72 -15.57 -0.84
CA ARG A 405 -4.00 -16.95 -0.45
C ARG A 405 -3.50 -17.29 0.95
N TYR A 406 -2.35 -16.74 1.35
CA TYR A 406 -1.89 -16.88 2.73
C TYR A 406 -2.93 -16.32 3.69
N ARG A 407 -3.39 -15.10 3.45
CA ARG A 407 -4.41 -14.42 4.24
C ARG A 407 -5.67 -15.30 4.38
N ASP A 408 -6.25 -15.68 3.27
CA ASP A 408 -7.55 -16.36 3.26
C ASP A 408 -7.46 -17.77 3.87
N GLU A 409 -6.44 -18.55 3.50
CA GLU A 409 -6.29 -19.92 3.95
C GLU A 409 -5.91 -20.02 5.43
N VAL A 410 -5.10 -19.08 5.96
CA VAL A 410 -4.80 -19.02 7.40
C VAL A 410 -6.03 -18.56 8.20
N ARG A 411 -6.80 -17.60 7.68
CA ARG A 411 -8.08 -17.23 8.30
C ARG A 411 -9.05 -18.38 8.33
N MET A 412 -9.27 -19.08 7.21
CA MET A 412 -10.15 -20.27 7.12
C MET A 412 -9.72 -21.39 8.05
N PHE A 413 -8.41 -21.58 8.24
CA PHE A 413 -7.91 -22.58 9.18
C PHE A 413 -8.31 -22.23 10.62
N TRP A 414 -8.04 -21.01 11.08
CA TRP A 414 -8.30 -20.60 12.46
C TRP A 414 -9.78 -20.31 12.75
N SER A 415 -10.58 -19.92 11.77
CA SER A 415 -12.03 -19.81 11.92
C SER A 415 -12.72 -21.20 12.00
N GLY A 416 -12.04 -22.24 11.51
CA GLY A 416 -12.61 -23.60 11.39
C GLY A 416 -13.48 -23.79 10.14
N GLU A 417 -13.50 -22.82 9.21
CA GLU A 417 -14.22 -22.92 7.94
C GLU A 417 -13.59 -23.99 7.02
N ASN A 418 -12.27 -24.00 6.90
CA ASN A 418 -11.51 -25.00 6.15
C ASN A 418 -10.16 -25.31 6.83
N PRO A 419 -10.14 -26.14 7.86
CA PRO A 419 -8.95 -26.41 8.68
C PRO A 419 -8.02 -27.48 8.05
N SER A 420 -7.64 -27.34 6.80
CA SER A 420 -6.73 -28.24 6.09
C SER A 420 -5.29 -28.10 6.59
N LEU A 421 -4.72 -29.19 7.14
CA LEU A 421 -3.33 -29.23 7.59
C LEU A 421 -2.34 -29.09 6.43
N ALA A 422 -2.60 -29.72 5.29
CA ALA A 422 -1.75 -29.63 4.10
C ALA A 422 -1.65 -28.19 3.59
N THR A 423 -2.79 -27.48 3.60
CA THR A 423 -2.83 -26.07 3.24
C THR A 423 -2.03 -25.21 4.21
N LEU A 424 -2.27 -25.36 5.51
CA LEU A 424 -1.51 -24.64 6.54
C LEU A 424 -0.02 -24.92 6.44
N ALA A 425 0.40 -26.17 6.30
CA ALA A 425 1.80 -26.55 6.16
C ALA A 425 2.46 -25.87 4.95
N THR A 426 1.74 -25.80 3.82
CA THR A 426 2.22 -25.09 2.63
C THR A 426 2.40 -23.59 2.90
N ARG A 427 1.47 -22.96 3.62
CA ARG A 427 1.57 -21.53 3.98
C ARG A 427 2.71 -21.28 4.97
N LEU A 428 2.82 -22.10 6.03
CA LEU A 428 3.93 -22.05 7.00
C LEU A 428 5.30 -22.23 6.32
N GLY A 429 5.38 -23.12 5.33
CA GLY A 429 6.58 -23.40 4.55
C GLY A 429 6.96 -22.35 3.52
N GLY A 430 6.24 -21.22 3.42
CA GLY A 430 6.57 -20.10 2.54
C GLY A 430 5.90 -20.12 1.17
N SER A 431 4.82 -20.90 1.00
CA SER A 431 3.99 -20.93 -0.22
C SER A 431 4.77 -21.34 -1.48
N SER A 432 5.56 -22.41 -1.42
CA SER A 432 6.38 -22.89 -2.54
C SER A 432 5.55 -23.32 -3.76
N ASP A 433 4.26 -23.65 -3.57
CA ASP A 433 3.28 -23.92 -4.62
C ASP A 433 3.00 -22.67 -5.50
N LEU A 434 3.09 -21.48 -4.93
CA LEU A 434 2.89 -20.20 -5.60
C LEU A 434 4.20 -19.64 -6.19
N PHE A 435 5.32 -19.89 -5.54
CA PHE A 435 6.62 -19.30 -5.86
C PHE A 435 7.70 -20.34 -6.15
N PRO A 436 7.47 -21.38 -7.00
CA PRO A 436 8.33 -22.56 -7.11
C PRO A 436 9.76 -22.27 -7.60
N THR A 437 9.98 -21.15 -8.28
CA THR A 437 11.29 -20.76 -8.84
C THR A 437 11.92 -19.58 -8.10
N ARG A 438 11.34 -19.18 -6.96
CA ARG A 438 11.74 -17.98 -6.20
C ARG A 438 12.19 -18.37 -4.78
N ARG A 439 12.17 -17.43 -3.87
CA ARG A 439 12.51 -17.64 -2.44
C ARG A 439 11.25 -17.48 -1.58
N PRO A 440 11.22 -18.00 -0.35
CA PRO A 440 10.10 -17.73 0.58
C PRO A 440 9.79 -16.24 0.73
N SER A 441 10.82 -15.39 0.73
CA SER A 441 10.67 -13.94 0.78
C SER A 441 9.97 -13.32 -0.44
N ALA A 442 9.60 -14.10 -1.47
CA ALA A 442 8.69 -13.64 -2.53
C ALA A 442 7.28 -13.37 -2.02
N SER A 443 6.89 -14.07 -0.96
CA SER A 443 5.59 -13.93 -0.29
C SER A 443 5.66 -12.86 0.80
N ILE A 444 4.85 -11.79 0.64
CA ILE A 444 4.47 -10.93 1.75
C ILE A 444 3.26 -11.58 2.39
N ASN A 445 3.45 -12.14 3.57
CA ASN A 445 2.42 -12.80 4.35
C ASN A 445 1.67 -11.78 5.20
N PHE A 446 0.37 -11.82 5.23
CA PHE A 446 -0.44 -10.98 6.10
C PHE A 446 -1.73 -11.68 6.50
N ILE A 447 -2.26 -11.32 7.66
CA ILE A 447 -3.58 -11.75 8.12
C ILE A 447 -4.60 -10.68 7.81
N THR A 448 -4.21 -9.42 7.97
CA THR A 448 -5.02 -8.21 7.84
C THR A 448 -4.24 -7.15 7.08
N ALA A 449 -4.94 -6.26 6.41
CA ALA A 449 -4.42 -5.09 5.72
C ALA A 449 -5.38 -3.92 5.91
N HIS A 450 -5.07 -2.74 5.37
CA HIS A 450 -5.94 -1.57 5.45
C HIS A 450 -7.35 -1.85 4.93
N ASP A 451 -7.49 -2.67 3.90
CA ASP A 451 -8.76 -3.15 3.34
C ASP A 451 -9.16 -4.49 3.99
N GLY A 452 -10.32 -4.51 4.61
CA GLY A 452 -10.82 -5.65 5.36
C GLY A 452 -10.96 -5.37 6.86
N PHE A 453 -11.23 -6.43 7.61
CA PHE A 453 -11.30 -6.35 9.07
C PHE A 453 -9.91 -6.20 9.69
N THR A 454 -9.85 -5.44 10.82
CA THR A 454 -8.71 -5.51 11.74
C THR A 454 -8.60 -6.90 12.36
N LEU A 455 -7.47 -7.24 12.95
CA LEU A 455 -7.30 -8.54 13.63
C LEU A 455 -8.29 -8.76 14.78
N ARG A 456 -8.67 -7.69 15.47
CA ARG A 456 -9.72 -7.75 16.50
C ARG A 456 -11.10 -7.96 15.90
N ASP A 457 -11.41 -7.25 14.82
CA ASP A 457 -12.72 -7.36 14.17
C ASP A 457 -12.89 -8.72 13.48
N LEU A 458 -11.81 -9.31 12.96
CA LEU A 458 -11.80 -10.64 12.34
C LEU A 458 -12.29 -11.75 13.29
N VAL A 459 -12.07 -11.59 14.59
CA VAL A 459 -12.54 -12.54 15.62
C VAL A 459 -13.79 -12.06 16.34
N THR A 460 -14.36 -10.92 15.96
CA THR A 460 -15.48 -10.28 16.65
C THR A 460 -16.74 -10.20 15.81
N TYR A 461 -16.59 -10.09 14.48
CA TYR A 461 -17.70 -9.91 13.55
C TYR A 461 -17.70 -11.01 12.47
N GLU A 462 -18.88 -11.51 12.13
CA GLU A 462 -19.07 -12.36 10.94
C GLU A 462 -19.52 -11.53 9.74
N GLN A 463 -20.23 -10.43 9.99
CA GLN A 463 -20.75 -9.55 8.95
C GLN A 463 -20.05 -8.19 8.97
N LYS A 464 -19.91 -7.58 7.80
CA LYS A 464 -19.41 -6.21 7.71
C LYS A 464 -20.45 -5.19 8.18
N HIS A 465 -19.98 -4.12 8.80
CA HIS A 465 -20.78 -3.03 9.35
C HIS A 465 -20.36 -1.67 8.76
N ASN A 466 -20.48 -1.51 7.44
CA ASN A 466 -20.01 -0.35 6.68
C ASN A 466 -21.05 0.78 6.53
N HIS A 467 -22.17 0.73 7.26
CA HIS A 467 -23.26 1.71 7.11
C HIS A 467 -22.79 3.18 7.27
N ALA A 468 -21.75 3.40 8.09
CA ALA A 468 -21.15 4.73 8.27
C ALA A 468 -20.53 5.28 6.96
N ASN A 469 -20.21 4.44 5.98
CA ASN A 469 -19.65 4.87 4.70
C ASN A 469 -20.71 5.54 3.81
N GLY A 470 -22.02 5.25 4.01
CA GLY A 470 -23.10 5.84 3.23
C GLY A 470 -23.36 5.14 1.90
N GLU A 471 -22.95 3.87 1.78
CA GLU A 471 -23.10 3.02 0.58
C GLU A 471 -24.04 1.83 0.83
N ASP A 472 -24.95 1.93 1.80
CA ASP A 472 -25.93 0.90 2.16
C ASP A 472 -25.28 -0.46 2.52
N ASN A 473 -24.06 -0.45 3.10
CA ASN A 473 -23.28 -1.63 3.46
C ASN A 473 -22.96 -2.55 2.26
N ARG A 474 -22.96 -2.01 1.02
CA ARG A 474 -22.64 -2.77 -0.20
C ARG A 474 -21.16 -2.80 -0.53
N ASP A 475 -20.43 -1.80 -0.05
CA ASP A 475 -18.98 -1.63 -0.19
C ASP A 475 -18.20 -2.62 0.68
N GLY A 476 -16.89 -2.71 0.41
CA GLY A 476 -15.98 -3.57 1.15
C GLY A 476 -15.97 -5.02 0.67
N HIS A 477 -15.12 -5.82 1.32
CA HIS A 477 -14.75 -7.15 0.89
C HIS A 477 -15.71 -8.24 1.42
N GLU A 478 -15.93 -9.29 0.63
CA GLU A 478 -16.56 -10.56 1.02
C GLU A 478 -15.99 -11.71 0.17
N PRO A 479 -15.76 -12.92 0.74
CA PRO A 479 -15.92 -13.29 2.16
C PRO A 479 -14.76 -12.76 3.03
N ASN A 480 -15.03 -12.52 4.33
CA ASN A 480 -14.01 -12.09 5.28
C ASN A 480 -13.26 -13.26 5.93
N HIS A 481 -13.79 -14.46 5.88
CA HIS A 481 -13.30 -15.65 6.60
C HIS A 481 -13.10 -15.39 8.10
N SER A 482 -14.02 -14.61 8.68
CA SER A 482 -14.05 -14.21 10.07
C SER A 482 -14.96 -15.10 10.90
N ARG A 483 -14.86 -15.00 12.24
CA ARG A 483 -15.74 -15.74 13.15
C ARG A 483 -15.98 -14.94 14.43
N ASN A 484 -17.23 -14.73 14.80
CA ASN A 484 -17.62 -13.98 16.00
C ASN A 484 -17.56 -14.77 17.32
N TRP A 485 -17.33 -16.08 17.24
CA TRP A 485 -17.20 -17.01 18.38
C TRP A 485 -18.44 -17.08 19.29
N GLY A 486 -19.60 -16.70 18.79
CA GLY A 486 -20.88 -16.84 19.48
C GLY A 486 -21.58 -15.53 19.84
N ALA A 487 -20.99 -14.38 19.50
CA ALA A 487 -21.61 -13.09 19.67
C ALA A 487 -21.16 -12.12 18.58
N GLU A 488 -22.10 -11.51 17.84
CA GLU A 488 -21.78 -10.50 16.84
C GLU A 488 -21.45 -9.17 17.54
N GLY A 489 -20.22 -8.64 17.35
CA GLY A 489 -19.76 -7.45 18.02
C GLY A 489 -19.23 -7.69 19.45
N PRO A 490 -19.00 -6.59 20.21
CA PRO A 490 -18.51 -6.66 21.59
C PRO A 490 -19.46 -7.44 22.51
N THR A 491 -18.90 -8.15 23.50
CA THR A 491 -19.67 -8.93 24.47
C THR A 491 -18.93 -9.01 25.81
N ASP A 492 -19.68 -9.19 26.90
CA ASP A 492 -19.13 -9.42 28.24
C ASP A 492 -18.99 -10.93 28.55
N ASP A 493 -19.37 -11.83 27.63
CA ASP A 493 -19.21 -13.28 27.83
C ASP A 493 -17.71 -13.65 27.92
N PRO A 494 -17.24 -14.15 29.08
CA PRO A 494 -15.83 -14.46 29.29
C PRO A 494 -15.33 -15.60 28.40
N ASN A 495 -16.21 -16.56 28.04
CA ASN A 495 -15.84 -17.72 27.22
C ASN A 495 -15.65 -17.29 25.74
N VAL A 496 -16.54 -16.43 25.24
CA VAL A 496 -16.41 -15.85 23.89
C VAL A 496 -15.12 -15.03 23.83
N ASN A 497 -14.89 -14.16 24.80
CA ASN A 497 -13.69 -13.33 24.84
C ASN A 497 -12.40 -14.12 25.02
N ALA A 498 -12.42 -15.23 25.76
CA ALA A 498 -11.27 -16.14 25.88
C ALA A 498 -10.90 -16.76 24.52
N ARG A 499 -11.88 -17.27 23.76
CA ARG A 499 -11.67 -17.83 22.42
C ARG A 499 -11.14 -16.76 21.44
N ARG A 500 -11.73 -15.57 21.45
CA ARG A 500 -11.26 -14.44 20.62
C ARG A 500 -9.80 -14.09 20.89
N ARG A 501 -9.41 -14.00 22.16
CA ARG A 501 -8.01 -13.75 22.54
C ARG A 501 -7.09 -14.87 22.07
N ALA A 502 -7.47 -16.14 22.27
CA ALA A 502 -6.67 -17.28 21.87
C ALA A 502 -6.44 -17.28 20.34
N VAL A 503 -7.50 -17.12 19.55
CA VAL A 503 -7.38 -17.11 18.07
C VAL A 503 -6.60 -15.92 17.56
N ARG A 504 -6.79 -14.74 18.13
CA ARG A 504 -6.01 -13.54 17.77
C ARG A 504 -4.51 -13.76 18.00
N ARG A 505 -4.12 -14.35 19.15
CA ARG A 505 -2.73 -14.78 19.45
C ARG A 505 -2.20 -15.76 18.40
N SER A 506 -2.99 -16.74 18.06
CA SER A 506 -2.60 -17.83 17.16
C SER A 506 -2.46 -17.37 15.72
N LEU A 507 -3.31 -16.45 15.25
CA LEU A 507 -3.18 -15.81 13.96
C LEU A 507 -1.86 -15.02 13.88
N MET A 508 -1.54 -14.19 14.90
CA MET A 508 -0.30 -13.42 14.95
C MET A 508 0.93 -14.32 15.06
N ALA A 509 0.87 -15.37 15.90
CA ALA A 509 1.95 -16.35 16.01
C ALA A 509 2.16 -17.11 14.69
N THR A 510 1.10 -17.54 14.02
CA THR A 510 1.18 -18.20 12.71
C THR A 510 1.87 -17.28 11.69
N LEU A 511 1.50 -16.01 11.65
CA LEU A 511 2.12 -15.02 10.76
C LEU A 511 3.63 -14.91 11.01
N LEU A 512 4.02 -14.70 12.27
CA LEU A 512 5.41 -14.42 12.64
C LEU A 512 6.29 -15.67 12.64
N LEU A 513 5.72 -16.86 12.74
CA LEU A 513 6.45 -18.14 12.66
C LEU A 513 6.50 -18.75 11.24
N SER A 514 5.78 -18.17 10.27
CA SER A 514 5.80 -18.61 8.87
C SER A 514 7.04 -18.16 8.14
N GLN A 515 7.52 -18.97 7.19
CA GLN A 515 8.49 -18.59 6.18
C GLN A 515 7.91 -17.48 5.28
N GLY A 516 8.71 -16.53 4.87
CA GLY A 516 8.30 -15.38 4.06
C GLY A 516 8.45 -14.06 4.82
N VAL A 517 7.95 -12.97 4.27
CA VAL A 517 8.02 -11.63 4.86
C VAL A 517 6.69 -11.33 5.56
N PRO A 518 6.64 -11.20 6.88
CA PRO A 518 5.41 -10.85 7.58
C PRO A 518 5.10 -9.37 7.42
N MET A 519 3.82 -9.05 7.21
CA MET A 519 3.26 -7.71 7.28
C MET A 519 2.17 -7.66 8.36
N ILE A 520 2.27 -6.69 9.25
CA ILE A 520 1.32 -6.43 10.34
C ILE A 520 0.57 -5.15 9.98
N LEU A 521 -0.77 -5.21 10.04
CA LEU A 521 -1.61 -4.01 9.96
C LEU A 521 -1.43 -3.19 11.25
N GLY A 522 -1.08 -1.94 11.09
CA GLY A 522 -0.86 -1.03 12.21
C GLY A 522 -2.10 -0.88 13.10
N GLY A 523 -1.86 -0.99 14.41
CA GLY A 523 -2.89 -1.01 15.43
C GLY A 523 -3.41 -2.41 15.79
N ASP A 524 -3.14 -3.44 14.98
CA ASP A 524 -3.50 -4.81 15.36
C ASP A 524 -2.81 -5.23 16.65
N GLU A 525 -1.55 -4.82 16.84
CA GLU A 525 -0.75 -5.11 18.04
C GLU A 525 -1.33 -4.49 19.31
N ILE A 526 -2.05 -3.38 19.21
CA ILE A 526 -2.71 -2.72 20.34
C ILE A 526 -4.19 -3.12 20.49
N GLY A 527 -4.68 -4.00 19.60
CA GLY A 527 -6.07 -4.45 19.62
C GLY A 527 -7.06 -3.45 19.03
N ARG A 528 -6.67 -2.67 18.02
CA ARG A 528 -7.53 -1.73 17.30
C ARG A 528 -8.77 -2.41 16.73
N THR A 529 -9.90 -1.70 16.76
CA THR A 529 -11.14 -2.10 16.09
C THR A 529 -11.64 -0.98 15.19
N GLN A 530 -12.29 -1.33 14.10
CA GLN A 530 -13.05 -0.42 13.23
C GLN A 530 -14.56 -0.62 13.43
N GLY A 531 -14.98 -1.30 14.54
CA GLY A 531 -16.38 -1.57 14.82
C GLY A 531 -17.06 -2.46 13.79
N GLY A 532 -16.30 -3.35 13.14
CA GLY A 532 -16.79 -4.19 12.05
C GLY A 532 -16.89 -3.49 10.69
N ASN A 533 -16.40 -2.26 10.55
CA ASN A 533 -16.22 -1.63 9.24
C ASN A 533 -14.99 -2.22 8.56
N ASN A 534 -15.20 -2.94 7.45
CA ASN A 534 -14.10 -3.56 6.70
C ASN A 534 -13.67 -2.76 5.47
N ASN A 535 -14.11 -1.50 5.34
CA ASN A 535 -13.78 -0.61 4.22
C ASN A 535 -13.73 0.86 4.66
N ALA A 536 -12.88 1.18 5.63
CA ALA A 536 -12.85 2.48 6.29
C ALA A 536 -12.22 3.62 5.44
N TYR A 537 -12.26 3.50 4.11
CA TYR A 537 -11.58 4.39 3.15
C TYR A 537 -11.98 5.87 3.26
N CYS A 538 -13.19 6.13 3.75
CA CYS A 538 -13.76 7.47 3.90
C CYS A 538 -14.00 7.87 5.37
N GLN A 539 -13.39 7.17 6.33
CA GLN A 539 -13.57 7.38 7.75
C GLN A 539 -12.36 8.12 8.36
N ASP A 540 -12.31 9.44 8.20
CA ASP A 540 -11.30 10.28 8.86
C ASP A 540 -11.74 10.65 10.28
N ASN A 541 -11.86 9.66 11.15
CA ASN A 541 -12.37 9.77 12.51
C ASN A 541 -11.87 8.59 13.38
N ASP A 542 -12.46 8.42 14.57
CA ASP A 542 -12.16 7.39 15.56
C ASP A 542 -12.38 5.94 15.06
N VAL A 543 -13.10 5.72 13.97
CA VAL A 543 -13.16 4.40 13.31
C VAL A 543 -11.80 4.00 12.76
N SER A 544 -11.05 4.95 12.17
CA SER A 544 -9.76 4.69 11.53
C SER A 544 -8.55 5.05 12.39
N TRP A 545 -8.69 6.07 13.27
CA TRP A 545 -7.58 6.50 14.13
C TRP A 545 -7.29 5.45 15.20
N TYR A 546 -6.02 5.28 15.56
CA TYR A 546 -5.63 4.27 16.54
C TYR A 546 -6.04 4.72 17.94
N ASP A 547 -6.73 3.84 18.67
CA ASP A 547 -7.20 4.13 20.03
C ASP A 547 -6.09 3.86 21.06
N TRP A 548 -5.20 4.82 21.23
CA TRP A 548 -4.10 4.72 22.18
C TRP A 548 -4.54 4.85 23.64
N ALA A 549 -5.78 5.21 23.91
CA ALA A 549 -6.32 5.25 25.27
C ALA A 549 -6.72 3.86 25.79
N HIS A 550 -6.97 2.90 24.89
CA HIS A 550 -7.48 1.57 25.23
C HIS A 550 -6.60 0.45 24.66
N VAL A 551 -5.29 0.58 24.83
CA VAL A 551 -4.31 -0.41 24.37
C VAL A 551 -4.49 -1.74 25.10
N ASP A 552 -4.51 -2.85 24.35
CA ASP A 552 -4.40 -4.21 24.90
C ASP A 552 -2.90 -4.49 25.21
N GLU A 553 -2.42 -4.01 26.37
CA GLU A 553 -1.02 -4.09 26.75
C GLU A 553 -0.49 -5.54 26.76
N ALA A 554 -1.31 -6.49 27.22
CA ALA A 554 -0.91 -7.89 27.27
C ALA A 554 -0.68 -8.45 25.85
N PHE A 555 -1.52 -8.08 24.89
CA PHE A 555 -1.34 -8.49 23.52
C PHE A 555 -0.17 -7.77 22.84
N LEU A 556 0.03 -6.47 23.12
CA LEU A 556 1.17 -5.71 22.62
C LEU A 556 2.50 -6.34 23.04
N GLU A 557 2.64 -6.65 24.34
CA GLU A 557 3.85 -7.32 24.84
C GLU A 557 4.05 -8.70 24.20
N GLN A 558 2.98 -9.43 23.95
CA GLN A 558 3.07 -10.70 23.26
C GLN A 558 3.52 -10.55 21.79
N VAL A 559 3.02 -9.55 21.06
CA VAL A 559 3.46 -9.30 19.68
C VAL A 559 4.94 -8.91 19.65
N ARG A 560 5.39 -8.07 20.59
CA ARG A 560 6.82 -7.74 20.77
C ARG A 560 7.67 -8.99 21.00
N ALA A 561 7.23 -9.86 21.90
CA ALA A 561 7.93 -11.10 22.20
C ALA A 561 7.99 -12.05 20.98
N LEU A 562 6.93 -12.15 20.19
CA LEU A 562 6.90 -12.94 18.96
C LEU A 562 7.82 -12.37 17.88
N ILE A 563 7.88 -11.06 17.73
CA ILE A 563 8.81 -10.41 16.79
C ILE A 563 10.26 -10.63 17.23
N ALA A 564 10.57 -10.46 18.52
CA ALA A 564 11.89 -10.74 19.07
C ALA A 564 12.27 -12.20 18.82
N PHE A 565 11.39 -13.14 19.13
CA PHE A 565 11.58 -14.58 18.89
C PHE A 565 11.89 -14.86 17.40
N ARG A 566 11.14 -14.29 16.46
CA ARG A 566 11.41 -14.44 15.01
C ARG A 566 12.82 -13.96 14.65
N ARG A 567 13.26 -12.84 15.19
CA ARG A 567 14.59 -12.25 14.91
C ARG A 567 15.73 -13.08 15.52
N GLU A 568 15.50 -13.70 16.67
CA GLU A 568 16.47 -14.56 17.37
C GLU A 568 16.57 -15.95 16.75
N HIS A 569 15.52 -16.41 16.02
CA HIS A 569 15.47 -17.73 15.43
C HIS A 569 15.40 -17.72 13.90
N PRO A 570 16.54 -17.61 13.17
CA PRO A 570 16.57 -17.54 11.71
C PRO A 570 15.96 -18.75 10.99
N LEU A 571 15.70 -19.85 11.73
CA LEU A 571 15.02 -21.03 11.19
C LEU A 571 13.61 -20.72 10.65
N VAL A 572 12.94 -19.66 11.13
CA VAL A 572 11.62 -19.22 10.62
C VAL A 572 11.71 -18.20 9.50
N SER A 573 12.92 -17.80 9.06
CA SER A 573 13.13 -16.80 8.00
C SER A 573 14.18 -17.22 6.97
N GLN A 574 14.05 -18.46 6.49
CA GLN A 574 15.04 -19.08 5.59
C GLN A 574 15.08 -18.41 4.20
N ARG A 575 16.27 -18.35 3.60
CA ARG A 575 16.47 -17.90 2.22
C ARG A 575 16.02 -18.92 1.17
N ARG A 576 15.79 -20.18 1.55
CA ARG A 576 15.34 -21.28 0.69
C ARG A 576 14.11 -21.94 1.31
N PHE A 577 13.28 -22.51 0.46
CA PHE A 577 12.16 -23.30 0.95
C PHE A 577 12.63 -24.48 1.78
N LEU A 578 11.85 -24.85 2.78
CA LEU A 578 12.13 -25.98 3.66
C LEU A 578 12.32 -27.28 2.84
N GLY A 579 13.32 -28.05 3.21
CA GLY A 579 13.67 -29.31 2.53
C GLY A 579 14.48 -29.15 1.22
N TRP A 580 14.82 -27.92 0.79
CA TRP A 580 15.72 -27.70 -0.36
C TRP A 580 17.18 -27.77 0.08
N ALA A 581 18.08 -28.11 -0.86
CA ALA A 581 19.51 -28.19 -0.55
C ALA A 581 20.04 -26.89 0.05
N GLY A 582 20.63 -27.00 1.24
CA GLY A 582 21.19 -25.88 2.02
C GLY A 582 20.13 -25.03 2.79
N SER A 583 18.88 -25.51 2.92
CA SER A 583 17.91 -25.03 3.90
C SER A 583 17.99 -25.84 5.17
N ALA A 584 17.28 -25.40 6.23
CA ALA A 584 17.02 -26.22 7.40
C ALA A 584 16.32 -27.53 7.02
N GLY A 585 16.67 -28.61 7.72
CA GLY A 585 15.90 -29.84 7.69
C GLY A 585 14.50 -29.58 8.25
N ALA A 586 13.45 -30.05 7.58
CA ALA A 586 12.09 -29.92 8.05
C ALA A 586 11.42 -31.28 8.12
N THR A 587 10.83 -31.59 9.27
CA THR A 587 10.03 -32.81 9.47
C THR A 587 8.68 -32.41 10.02
N TRP A 588 7.63 -32.85 9.34
CA TRP A 588 6.26 -32.66 9.80
C TRP A 588 5.86 -33.85 10.71
N TRP A 589 5.27 -33.53 11.86
CA TRP A 589 4.99 -34.48 12.90
C TRP A 589 3.49 -34.60 13.19
N HIS A 590 3.03 -35.84 13.30
CA HIS A 590 1.73 -36.20 13.84
C HIS A 590 1.77 -36.16 15.38
N ALA A 591 0.65 -35.82 16.03
CA ALA A 591 0.58 -35.69 17.49
C ALA A 591 1.03 -36.94 18.27
N SER A 592 1.01 -38.13 17.65
CA SER A 592 1.51 -39.38 18.26
C SER A 592 3.05 -39.53 18.28
N GLY A 593 3.81 -38.51 17.87
CA GLY A 593 5.29 -38.54 17.89
C GLY A 593 5.94 -39.29 16.73
N ARG A 594 5.25 -39.47 15.63
CA ARG A 594 5.80 -39.99 14.37
C ARG A 594 5.74 -38.96 13.25
N PRO A 595 6.59 -39.07 12.24
CA PRO A 595 6.45 -38.24 11.04
C PRO A 595 5.08 -38.42 10.38
N MET A 596 4.57 -37.34 9.79
CA MET A 596 3.33 -37.33 9.01
C MET A 596 3.45 -38.25 7.80
N GLN A 597 2.39 -39.02 7.53
CA GLN A 597 2.26 -39.88 6.38
C GLN A 597 1.28 -39.27 5.37
N GLU A 598 1.27 -39.79 4.14
CA GLU A 598 0.41 -39.27 3.07
C GLU A 598 -1.09 -39.35 3.49
N THR A 599 -1.49 -40.41 4.19
CA THR A 599 -2.86 -40.60 4.70
C THR A 599 -3.25 -39.52 5.72
N ASP A 600 -2.33 -39.03 6.53
CA ASP A 600 -2.60 -38.02 7.56
C ASP A 600 -2.94 -36.66 6.92
N TRP A 601 -2.22 -36.29 5.85
CA TRP A 601 -2.46 -35.04 5.12
C TRP A 601 -3.86 -34.98 4.50
N HIS A 602 -4.44 -36.11 4.16
CA HIS A 602 -5.76 -36.23 3.55
C HIS A 602 -6.89 -36.62 4.54
N ASN A 603 -6.53 -36.80 5.82
CA ASN A 603 -7.51 -37.13 6.85
C ASN A 603 -8.25 -35.86 7.34
N PRO A 604 -9.56 -35.71 7.06
CA PRO A 604 -10.29 -34.51 7.47
C PRO A 604 -10.50 -34.41 9.00
N HIS A 605 -10.20 -35.47 9.75
CA HIS A 605 -10.29 -35.48 11.22
C HIS A 605 -8.97 -35.10 11.88
N GLU A 606 -7.85 -35.15 11.16
CA GLU A 606 -6.57 -34.71 11.68
C GLU A 606 -6.52 -33.19 11.69
N ARG A 607 -6.19 -32.61 12.84
CA ARG A 607 -6.24 -31.17 13.07
C ARG A 607 -4.94 -30.61 13.66
N ILE A 608 -4.14 -31.48 14.30
CA ILE A 608 -2.96 -31.08 15.07
C ILE A 608 -1.74 -31.32 14.22
N LEU A 609 -0.82 -30.35 14.20
CA LEU A 609 0.38 -30.38 13.38
C LEU A 609 1.61 -30.00 14.19
N GLY A 610 2.69 -30.78 14.04
CA GLY A 610 4.02 -30.42 14.48
C GLY A 610 4.94 -30.14 13.28
N LEU A 611 5.83 -29.16 13.42
CA LEU A 611 6.91 -28.90 12.48
C LEU A 611 8.23 -28.81 13.23
N GLU A 612 9.12 -29.74 13.01
CA GLU A 612 10.50 -29.68 13.47
C GLU A 612 11.39 -29.06 12.40
N LEU A 613 12.13 -28.03 12.76
CA LEU A 613 13.18 -27.42 11.95
C LEU A 613 14.54 -27.67 12.61
N ARG A 614 15.54 -28.07 11.80
CA ARG A 614 16.90 -28.26 12.25
C ARG A 614 17.86 -27.52 11.33
N ALA A 615 18.78 -26.78 11.91
CA ALA A 615 19.88 -26.15 11.17
C ALA A 615 20.68 -27.22 10.40
N ALA A 616 21.26 -26.85 9.26
CA ALA A 616 21.99 -27.77 8.40
C ALA A 616 23.20 -28.41 9.08
N ASP A 617 23.79 -27.74 10.05
CA ASP A 617 24.90 -28.20 10.91
C ASP A 617 24.43 -28.97 12.15
N GLY A 618 23.11 -29.02 12.38
CA GLY A 618 22.51 -29.67 13.54
C GLY A 618 22.67 -28.94 14.87
N ALA A 619 23.28 -27.73 14.85
CA ALA A 619 23.59 -26.99 16.06
C ALA A 619 22.35 -26.30 16.69
N ASP A 620 21.31 -26.04 15.88
CA ASP A 620 20.10 -25.35 16.32
C ASP A 620 18.85 -26.08 15.85
N GLY A 621 17.77 -25.95 16.59
CA GLY A 621 16.52 -26.62 16.33
C GLY A 621 15.31 -25.82 16.81
N LEU A 622 14.16 -26.04 16.20
CA LEU A 622 12.91 -25.43 16.58
C LEU A 622 11.77 -26.44 16.34
N PHE A 623 10.87 -26.55 17.30
CA PHE A 623 9.66 -27.35 17.13
C PHE A 623 8.43 -26.45 17.26
N LEU A 624 7.61 -26.38 16.23
CA LEU A 624 6.35 -25.65 16.23
C LEU A 624 5.19 -26.65 16.37
N ALA A 625 4.28 -26.38 17.31
CA ALA A 625 3.06 -27.17 17.48
C ALA A 625 1.82 -26.28 17.28
N VAL A 626 0.84 -26.79 16.54
CA VAL A 626 -0.41 -26.08 16.20
C VAL A 626 -1.61 -26.90 16.64
N ASN A 627 -2.47 -26.34 17.49
CA ASN A 627 -3.72 -26.92 17.96
C ASN A 627 -4.91 -25.96 17.67
N PRO A 628 -5.69 -26.15 16.60
CA PRO A 628 -6.86 -25.34 16.31
C PRO A 628 -8.14 -25.80 17.04
N LEU A 629 -8.07 -26.89 17.84
CA LEU A 629 -9.19 -27.38 18.62
C LEU A 629 -9.46 -26.46 19.82
N ASP A 630 -10.67 -26.42 20.30
CA ASP A 630 -11.08 -25.60 21.45
C ASP A 630 -10.78 -26.22 22.82
N HIS A 631 -9.99 -27.31 22.85
CA HIS A 631 -9.57 -28.02 24.05
C HIS A 631 -8.09 -28.38 24.00
N PRO A 632 -7.46 -28.58 25.17
CA PRO A 632 -6.06 -28.97 25.25
C PRO A 632 -5.79 -30.32 24.59
N VAL A 633 -4.58 -30.48 24.06
CA VAL A 633 -4.11 -31.75 23.46
C VAL A 633 -2.75 -32.14 24.05
N VAL A 634 -2.43 -33.42 23.92
CA VAL A 634 -1.10 -33.94 24.25
C VAL A 634 -0.40 -34.36 22.96
N PHE A 635 0.82 -33.87 22.78
CA PHE A 635 1.66 -34.12 21.62
C PHE A 635 2.93 -34.87 22.08
N ALA A 636 3.21 -36.05 21.53
CA ALA A 636 4.46 -36.72 21.77
C ALA A 636 5.59 -36.07 20.96
N LEU A 637 6.59 -35.54 21.66
CA LEU A 637 7.70 -34.79 21.03
C LEU A 637 8.70 -35.73 20.33
N PRO A 638 9.39 -35.26 19.28
CA PRO A 638 10.49 -36.01 18.69
C PRO A 638 11.64 -36.19 19.68
N GLN A 639 12.55 -37.15 19.38
CA GLN A 639 13.70 -37.42 20.25
C GLN A 639 14.54 -36.15 20.53
N GLY A 640 14.89 -35.96 21.79
CA GLY A 640 15.61 -34.82 22.33
C GLY A 640 14.91 -34.24 23.55
N ALA A 641 15.60 -33.38 24.26
CA ALA A 641 15.00 -32.59 25.32
C ALA A 641 14.54 -31.25 24.71
N TRP A 642 13.36 -30.82 25.07
CA TRP A 642 12.72 -29.62 24.54
C TRP A 642 12.18 -28.74 25.65
N ASP A 643 12.43 -27.44 25.57
CA ASP A 643 11.84 -26.43 26.43
C ASP A 643 10.88 -25.54 25.66
N VAL A 644 9.76 -25.15 26.31
CA VAL A 644 8.81 -24.20 25.71
C VAL A 644 9.47 -22.83 25.66
N ALA A 645 9.51 -22.24 24.46
CA ALA A 645 10.08 -20.89 24.28
C ALA A 645 9.27 -19.82 25.04
N ALA A 646 9.97 -18.79 25.51
CA ALA A 646 9.41 -17.76 26.38
C ALA A 646 8.06 -17.14 25.95
N PRO A 647 7.79 -16.83 24.65
CA PRO A 647 6.49 -16.30 24.25
C PRO A 647 5.30 -17.23 24.44
N PHE A 648 5.52 -18.53 24.78
CA PHE A 648 4.49 -19.57 24.76
C PHE A 648 4.35 -20.33 26.10
N ILE A 649 5.08 -19.95 27.13
CA ILE A 649 5.11 -20.68 28.43
C ILE A 649 3.77 -20.72 29.15
N ASP A 650 2.87 -19.80 28.86
CA ASP A 650 1.50 -19.75 29.39
C ASP A 650 0.49 -20.60 28.58
N LEU A 651 0.91 -21.15 27.42
CA LEU A 651 0.09 -21.94 26.52
C LEU A 651 0.47 -23.42 26.46
N ALA A 652 1.67 -23.72 26.89
CA ALA A 652 2.25 -25.05 26.72
C ALA A 652 3.19 -25.41 27.87
N ARG A 653 3.31 -26.71 28.17
CA ARG A 653 4.31 -27.25 29.08
C ARG A 653 4.80 -28.60 28.60
N VAL A 654 6.04 -28.97 28.90
CA VAL A 654 6.62 -30.25 28.59
C VAL A 654 6.75 -31.05 29.89
N GLU A 655 6.16 -32.28 29.92
CA GLU A 655 6.23 -33.21 31.01
C GLU A 655 6.50 -34.63 30.45
N ASP A 656 7.51 -35.31 30.93
CA ASP A 656 7.87 -36.69 30.52
C ASP A 656 8.00 -36.90 28.98
N GLY A 657 8.52 -35.90 28.25
CA GLY A 657 8.66 -35.91 26.79
C GLY A 657 7.34 -35.69 26.02
N LEU A 658 6.30 -35.30 26.71
CA LEU A 658 5.00 -34.95 26.15
C LEU A 658 4.78 -33.45 26.25
N LEU A 659 4.35 -32.82 25.15
CA LEU A 659 3.88 -31.48 25.13
C LEU A 659 2.38 -31.42 25.43
N HIS A 660 2.00 -30.74 26.48
CA HIS A 660 0.63 -30.35 26.77
C HIS A 660 0.41 -28.96 26.16
N LEU A 661 -0.48 -28.86 25.18
CA LEU A 661 -0.73 -27.64 24.41
C LEU A 661 -2.20 -27.23 24.55
N ASP A 662 -2.44 -26.00 24.95
CA ASP A 662 -3.80 -25.48 25.15
C ASP A 662 -4.61 -25.47 23.85
N GLY A 663 -5.92 -25.32 23.96
CA GLY A 663 -6.82 -25.20 22.81
C GLY A 663 -6.64 -23.85 22.09
N LEU A 664 -6.90 -23.83 20.79
CA LEU A 664 -6.79 -22.65 19.91
C LEU A 664 -5.42 -21.98 20.04
N SER A 665 -4.34 -22.76 20.01
CA SER A 665 -3.00 -22.25 20.29
C SER A 665 -1.92 -22.74 19.32
N VAL A 666 -0.87 -21.92 19.23
CA VAL A 666 0.43 -22.26 18.62
C VAL A 666 1.48 -22.13 19.70
N ALA A 667 2.44 -23.07 19.73
CA ALA A 667 3.62 -22.95 20.58
C ALA A 667 4.90 -23.27 19.80
N ALA A 668 5.99 -22.67 20.22
CA ALA A 668 7.33 -23.00 19.78
C ALA A 668 8.15 -23.53 20.93
N LEU A 669 8.98 -24.54 20.64
CA LEU A 669 9.91 -25.15 21.57
C LEU A 669 11.32 -25.07 20.99
N VAL A 670 12.28 -24.90 21.86
CA VAL A 670 13.72 -24.91 21.55
C VAL A 670 14.38 -26.12 22.19
N PRO A 671 15.54 -26.60 21.69
CA PRO A 671 16.29 -27.62 22.39
C PRO A 671 16.59 -27.19 23.83
N ALA A 672 16.39 -28.07 24.81
CA ALA A 672 16.79 -27.82 26.18
C ALA A 672 18.34 -27.85 26.28
N ASP A 673 18.89 -27.00 27.13
CA ASP A 673 20.35 -26.90 27.39
C ASP A 673 20.94 -28.19 27.98
#